data_79efc52bd56b97630d4e37385cbd9812
#
_entry.id   79efc52bd56b97630d4e37385cbd9812
#
_cell.length_a   1.000
_cell.length_b   1.000
_cell.length_c   1.000
_cell.angle_alpha   90.00
_cell.angle_beta   90.00
_cell.angle_gamma   90.00
#
_symmetry.space_group_name_H-M   'P 1'
#
loop_
_entity.id
_entity.type
_entity.pdbx_description
1 polymer ?
#
loop_
_entity_poly.entity_id
_entity_poly.type
_entity_poly.pdbx_seq_one_letter_code
_entity_poly.pdbx_strand_id
1 'polypeptide(L)'
;MQDFSGQPETLSKTLAAKGYRKPTPVQVAVTQPELAGLDLLVSAQTGSGKTVGFALALAHDLLDRDGRFERPATPLALIIAPTRELAMQVQREFDWLFAEAGIVTASAVGGMDARTERRAIERGAHVIVATPGRLRDHVSRGVIDLSDLKAVVLDEADEMLDMGFSEDLEFILDHTPESRRTLLFSATVPRAIAKLAQTYQKADARRIEVGDKGAQHSDIAYVALTVAPSDIEKAIINLLRYHDPQTAIIFANTRSMVARLTAKFSNRGFSVVALSGELSQSERTHALQALRDGRARVCIATDVAARGIDLPGLELVIHADLPTNSESLLHRSGRTGRAGRKGTSVLIVPVRQKPKAQRLLKFANLEAEWGTPPSAEAVLARDEERLMSDPAWDRALSPEEQTFADRLLQAHSAEKVAAAYLRLYRDRNSAPEILGDTPEPGMRTTREPSAFGPSTWFSLSVGRKQRAEPRWLLPMLCRNAGLSKDAIGAIRVQYQETFIEILTDAVSAMKTELGPELEIEQGARLTELPGPPEFDASPKGPPATPKVPQDVPRQDEEKHRPSAGTRKAVEVKRAATDPTERRRGKPDARQDRADKYTAKKPKHGKPNPGQAKDRDAMEKGQSGTGAAMGPQTRKDAADPSKPIGPGRERGKGRKDGDKPKRFKARVTKGPEARPTRKPTQKS
;
A
#
# COMPACT_ATOMS: atom_id res chain seq x y z
N MET A 1 21.38 26.65 20.28
CA MET A 1 21.07 25.85 19.08
C MET A 1 21.27 24.40 19.47
N GLN A 2 20.19 23.61 19.34
CA GLN A 2 20.31 22.17 19.60
C GLN A 2 21.09 21.54 18.44
N ASP A 3 22.15 20.83 18.78
CA ASP A 3 22.99 20.06 17.86
C ASP A 3 23.13 18.62 18.38
N PHE A 4 23.98 17.81 17.77
CA PHE A 4 24.21 16.43 18.18
C PHE A 4 25.28 16.28 19.26
N SER A 5 25.67 17.34 19.97
CA SER A 5 26.77 17.36 20.94
C SER A 5 26.57 16.42 22.16
N GLY A 6 25.34 16.02 22.45
CA GLY A 6 25.04 15.02 23.49
C GLY A 6 25.18 13.56 23.08
N GLN A 7 25.55 13.29 21.81
CA GLN A 7 25.70 11.93 21.31
C GLN A 7 27.16 11.45 21.38
N PRO A 8 27.42 10.13 21.42
CA PRO A 8 28.77 9.58 21.32
C PRO A 8 29.57 10.16 20.14
N GLU A 9 30.86 10.40 20.32
CA GLU A 9 31.71 11.05 19.32
C GLU A 9 31.72 10.31 17.97
N THR A 10 31.71 8.99 18.00
CA THR A 10 31.56 8.11 16.80
C THR A 10 30.33 8.44 15.97
N LEU A 11 29.17 8.64 16.62
CA LEU A 11 27.93 8.97 15.94
C LEU A 11 27.90 10.41 15.44
N SER A 12 28.40 11.36 16.25
CA SER A 12 28.47 12.76 15.87
C SER A 12 29.33 12.98 14.63
N LYS A 13 30.45 12.26 14.50
CA LYS A 13 31.32 12.26 13.32
C LYS A 13 30.61 11.72 12.10
N THR A 14 29.90 10.58 12.23
CA THR A 14 29.18 9.95 11.16
C THR A 14 28.02 10.82 10.66
N LEU A 15 27.26 11.45 11.57
CA LEU A 15 26.20 12.40 11.24
C LEU A 15 26.73 13.60 10.46
N ALA A 16 27.82 14.19 10.92
CA ALA A 16 28.47 15.33 10.26
C ALA A 16 28.98 14.96 8.85
N ALA A 17 29.57 13.78 8.67
CA ALA A 17 30.05 13.27 7.39
C ALA A 17 28.88 13.06 6.39
N LYS A 18 27.68 12.71 6.86
CA LYS A 18 26.44 12.58 6.08
C LYS A 18 25.70 13.91 5.86
N GLY A 19 26.22 15.02 6.41
CA GLY A 19 25.62 16.34 6.24
C GLY A 19 24.45 16.65 7.19
N TYR A 20 24.25 15.86 8.22
CA TYR A 20 23.27 16.15 9.28
C TYR A 20 23.82 17.26 10.18
N ARG A 21 23.35 18.50 9.97
CA ARG A 21 23.81 19.69 10.73
C ARG A 21 22.93 20.00 11.92
N LYS A 22 21.66 19.65 11.87
CA LYS A 22 20.66 19.92 12.92
C LYS A 22 19.76 18.71 13.10
N PRO A 23 19.44 18.34 14.33
CA PRO A 23 18.46 17.28 14.59
C PRO A 23 17.04 17.76 14.19
N THR A 24 16.23 16.81 13.74
CA THR A 24 14.81 17.05 13.52
C THR A 24 14.04 17.14 14.84
N PRO A 25 12.82 17.71 14.87
CA PRO A 25 12.03 17.81 16.10
C PRO A 25 11.84 16.46 16.81
N VAL A 26 11.64 15.37 16.07
CA VAL A 26 11.51 14.04 16.67
C VAL A 26 12.81 13.55 17.27
N GLN A 27 13.95 13.79 16.60
CA GLN A 27 15.26 13.42 17.11
C GLN A 27 15.58 14.15 18.42
N VAL A 28 15.30 15.46 18.47
CA VAL A 28 15.43 16.24 19.71
C VAL A 28 14.55 15.69 20.82
N ALA A 29 13.29 15.42 20.50
CA ALA A 29 12.32 15.00 21.51
C ALA A 29 12.66 13.64 22.16
N VAL A 30 13.25 12.70 21.39
CA VAL A 30 13.55 11.34 21.89
C VAL A 30 14.95 11.18 22.47
N THR A 31 15.84 12.17 22.30
CA THR A 31 17.22 12.16 22.82
C THR A 31 17.43 13.05 24.03
N GLN A 32 16.32 13.54 24.65
CA GLN A 32 16.40 14.30 25.89
C GLN A 32 17.03 13.46 27.01
N PRO A 33 17.97 13.98 27.81
CA PRO A 33 18.67 13.24 28.88
C PRO A 33 17.68 12.60 29.87
N GLU A 34 16.56 13.26 30.16
CA GLU A 34 15.54 12.81 31.12
C GLU A 34 14.78 11.55 30.63
N LEU A 35 14.92 11.22 29.35
CA LEU A 35 14.28 10.06 28.72
C LEU A 35 15.23 8.87 28.58
N ALA A 36 16.47 9.01 29.01
CA ALA A 36 17.46 7.94 28.93
C ALA A 36 16.99 6.71 29.75
N GLY A 37 17.01 5.53 29.13
CA GLY A 37 16.58 4.27 29.76
C GLY A 37 15.07 4.10 29.91
N LEU A 38 14.26 5.14 29.67
CA LEU A 38 12.80 5.03 29.76
C LEU A 38 12.19 4.46 28.49
N ASP A 39 11.11 3.73 28.65
CA ASP A 39 10.26 3.30 27.54
C ASP A 39 9.53 4.49 26.92
N LEU A 40 9.41 4.51 25.58
CA LEU A 40 8.83 5.64 24.86
C LEU A 40 7.70 5.16 23.94
N LEU A 41 6.56 5.87 23.99
CA LEU A 41 5.52 5.83 22.98
C LEU A 41 5.58 7.14 22.18
N VAL A 42 6.10 7.09 20.96
CA VAL A 42 6.36 8.27 20.13
C VAL A 42 5.37 8.34 18.98
N SER A 43 4.58 9.39 18.96
CA SER A 43 3.72 9.74 17.83
C SER A 43 4.43 10.77 16.95
N ALA A 44 4.81 10.35 15.73
CA ALA A 44 5.49 11.21 14.77
C ALA A 44 5.23 10.75 13.33
N GLN A 45 5.13 11.70 12.41
CA GLN A 45 4.82 11.44 11.01
C GLN A 45 5.91 10.65 10.27
N THR A 46 5.53 9.98 9.17
CA THR A 46 6.48 9.34 8.26
C THR A 46 7.38 10.41 7.64
N GLY A 47 8.68 10.12 7.52
CA GLY A 47 9.66 11.08 6.96
C GLY A 47 10.17 12.14 7.95
N SER A 48 9.76 12.13 9.23
CA SER A 48 10.24 13.07 10.26
C SER A 48 11.64 12.74 10.81
N GLY A 49 12.28 11.67 10.32
CA GLY A 49 13.59 11.22 10.81
C GLY A 49 13.53 10.29 12.03
N LYS A 50 12.42 9.54 12.19
CA LYS A 50 12.21 8.59 13.29
C LYS A 50 13.33 7.56 13.41
N THR A 51 13.77 6.98 12.30
CA THR A 51 14.79 5.91 12.27
C THR A 51 16.09 6.36 12.92
N VAL A 52 16.62 7.50 12.51
CA VAL A 52 17.81 8.10 13.16
C VAL A 52 17.48 8.48 14.60
N GLY A 53 16.26 8.96 14.88
CA GLY A 53 15.82 9.34 16.24
C GLY A 53 15.89 8.18 17.23
N PHE A 54 15.28 7.01 16.91
CA PHE A 54 15.35 5.86 17.83
C PHE A 54 16.75 5.24 17.87
N ALA A 55 17.51 5.27 16.79
CA ALA A 55 18.91 4.82 16.79
C ALA A 55 19.77 5.66 17.76
N LEU A 56 19.62 6.99 17.74
CA LEU A 56 20.29 7.89 18.68
C LEU A 56 19.81 7.70 20.13
N ALA A 57 18.49 7.49 20.32
CA ALA A 57 17.92 7.23 21.65
C ALA A 57 18.46 5.93 22.30
N LEU A 58 18.81 4.93 21.46
CA LEU A 58 19.36 3.65 21.90
C LEU A 58 20.89 3.66 22.03
N ALA A 59 21.59 4.68 21.53
CA ALA A 59 23.04 4.68 21.47
C ALA A 59 23.69 4.42 22.83
N HIS A 60 23.17 5.05 23.90
CA HIS A 60 23.68 4.88 25.26
C HIS A 60 23.39 3.52 25.87
N ASP A 61 22.34 2.82 25.41
CA ASP A 61 21.99 1.48 25.89
C ASP A 61 22.85 0.39 25.23
N LEU A 62 23.31 0.66 24.00
CA LEU A 62 23.96 -0.33 23.13
C LEU A 62 25.48 -0.22 23.12
N LEU A 63 26.04 0.99 23.25
CA LEU A 63 27.46 1.25 23.15
C LEU A 63 28.16 1.18 24.52
N ASP A 64 29.43 0.85 24.50
CA ASP A 64 30.30 0.94 25.66
C ASP A 64 30.68 2.42 25.97
N ARG A 65 31.56 2.60 26.99
CA ARG A 65 31.99 3.94 27.41
C ARG A 65 32.85 4.68 26.36
N ASP A 66 33.45 3.92 25.43
CA ASP A 66 34.26 4.44 24.33
C ASP A 66 33.41 4.70 23.07
N GLY A 67 32.11 4.53 23.17
CA GLY A 67 31.15 4.73 22.07
C GLY A 67 31.27 3.65 20.98
N ARG A 68 31.60 2.42 21.35
CA ARG A 68 31.82 1.31 20.44
C ARG A 68 30.96 0.09 20.83
N PHE A 69 30.78 -0.81 19.87
CA PHE A 69 30.24 -2.13 20.14
C PHE A 69 31.36 -3.11 20.53
N GLU A 70 31.05 -4.01 21.43
CA GLU A 70 31.90 -5.17 21.74
C GLU A 70 31.85 -6.19 20.59
N ARG A 71 32.35 -7.40 20.80
CA ARG A 71 32.25 -8.47 19.80
C ARG A 71 30.78 -8.91 19.66
N PRO A 72 30.27 -9.08 18.42
CA PRO A 72 28.91 -9.51 18.21
C PRO A 72 28.71 -10.94 18.76
N ALA A 73 27.68 -11.10 19.58
CA ALA A 73 27.24 -12.38 20.13
C ALA A 73 25.72 -12.49 19.96
N THR A 74 24.96 -12.59 21.06
CA THR A 74 23.53 -12.45 21.10
C THR A 74 23.10 -11.01 20.79
N PRO A 75 21.93 -10.78 20.17
CA PRO A 75 21.50 -9.45 19.82
C PRO A 75 21.21 -8.59 21.05
N LEU A 76 21.71 -7.35 21.02
CA LEU A 76 21.44 -6.34 22.04
C LEU A 76 20.16 -5.56 21.76
N ALA A 77 19.81 -5.38 20.49
CA ALA A 77 18.58 -4.72 20.10
C ALA A 77 17.83 -5.45 18.98
N LEU A 78 16.53 -5.35 19.05
CA LEU A 78 15.59 -5.89 18.08
C LEU A 78 14.74 -4.75 17.52
N ILE A 79 14.69 -4.61 16.18
CA ILE A 79 13.89 -3.60 15.52
C ILE A 79 12.90 -4.29 14.60
N ILE A 80 11.63 -4.05 14.83
CA ILE A 80 10.53 -4.69 14.10
C ILE A 80 9.84 -3.66 13.24
N ALA A 81 9.72 -3.95 11.95
CA ALA A 81 9.06 -3.10 10.97
C ALA A 81 8.00 -3.89 10.18
N PRO A 82 6.90 -3.24 9.73
CA PRO A 82 5.78 -3.93 9.07
C PRO A 82 6.15 -4.57 7.73
N THR A 83 7.11 -3.99 7.01
CA THR A 83 7.47 -4.41 5.66
C THR A 83 8.95 -4.68 5.51
N ARG A 84 9.28 -5.51 4.52
CA ARG A 84 10.67 -5.86 4.17
C ARG A 84 11.48 -4.64 3.77
N GLU A 85 10.86 -3.78 2.98
CA GLU A 85 11.49 -2.57 2.45
C GLU A 85 11.88 -1.61 3.57
N LEU A 86 10.97 -1.41 4.54
CA LEU A 86 11.24 -0.58 5.71
C LEU A 86 12.31 -1.23 6.60
N ALA A 87 12.22 -2.54 6.87
CA ALA A 87 13.23 -3.26 7.63
C ALA A 87 14.62 -3.13 6.99
N MET A 88 14.74 -3.32 5.68
CA MET A 88 15.99 -3.15 4.95
C MET A 88 16.47 -1.69 4.89
N GLN A 89 15.55 -0.73 4.93
CA GLN A 89 15.90 0.69 5.04
C GLN A 89 16.45 0.99 6.43
N VAL A 90 15.77 0.55 7.48
CA VAL A 90 16.20 0.70 8.87
C VAL A 90 17.57 0.05 9.08
N GLN A 91 17.79 -1.16 8.55
CA GLN A 91 19.09 -1.82 8.62
C GLN A 91 20.20 -0.95 8.02
N ARG A 92 20.01 -0.41 6.81
CA ARG A 92 20.98 0.48 6.16
C ARG A 92 21.24 1.76 6.97
N GLU A 93 20.18 2.31 7.61
CA GLU A 93 20.32 3.49 8.47
C GLU A 93 21.20 3.17 9.69
N PHE A 94 21.02 2.00 10.31
CA PHE A 94 21.88 1.54 11.41
C PHE A 94 23.31 1.27 10.94
N ASP A 95 23.49 0.58 9.82
CA ASP A 95 24.80 0.23 9.27
C ASP A 95 25.67 1.48 9.05
N TRP A 96 25.12 2.54 8.44
CA TRP A 96 25.92 3.75 8.23
C TRP A 96 26.07 4.60 9.50
N LEU A 97 25.03 4.70 10.33
CA LEU A 97 25.07 5.55 11.52
C LEU A 97 26.09 5.05 12.56
N PHE A 98 26.12 3.74 12.77
CA PHE A 98 27.01 3.09 13.72
C PHE A 98 28.27 2.48 13.07
N ALA A 99 28.60 2.85 11.82
CA ALA A 99 29.76 2.29 11.10
C ALA A 99 31.07 2.47 11.87
N GLU A 100 31.34 3.68 12.41
CA GLU A 100 32.55 3.97 13.21
C GLU A 100 32.52 3.30 14.58
N ALA A 101 31.32 2.99 15.11
CA ALA A 101 31.16 2.24 16.35
C ALA A 101 31.38 0.72 16.18
N GLY A 102 31.49 0.22 14.93
CA GLY A 102 31.74 -1.19 14.64
C GLY A 102 30.51 -2.09 14.71
N ILE A 103 29.33 -1.58 14.36
CA ILE A 103 28.08 -2.37 14.36
C ILE A 103 28.15 -3.57 13.45
N VAL A 104 27.53 -4.67 13.87
CA VAL A 104 27.16 -5.81 13.03
C VAL A 104 25.65 -5.98 13.10
N THR A 105 24.98 -5.86 11.97
CA THR A 105 23.53 -6.07 11.87
C THR A 105 23.20 -7.36 11.17
N ALA A 106 22.06 -7.97 11.52
CA ALA A 106 21.45 -9.06 10.77
C ALA A 106 19.99 -8.73 10.45
N SER A 107 19.47 -9.29 9.37
CA SER A 107 18.05 -9.16 9.01
C SER A 107 17.31 -10.47 9.16
N ALA A 108 16.03 -10.39 9.59
CA ALA A 108 15.09 -11.49 9.62
C ALA A 108 13.80 -11.07 8.89
N VAL A 109 13.82 -11.06 7.56
CA VAL A 109 12.73 -10.53 6.73
C VAL A 109 12.17 -11.61 5.81
N GLY A 110 10.86 -11.74 5.74
CA GLY A 110 10.20 -12.74 4.91
C GLY A 110 10.58 -12.59 3.43
N GLY A 111 10.66 -13.72 2.68
CA GLY A 111 10.98 -13.74 1.25
C GLY A 111 12.46 -13.58 0.88
N MET A 112 13.34 -13.44 1.87
CA MET A 112 14.78 -13.61 1.73
C MET A 112 15.17 -15.06 1.97
N ASP A 113 16.40 -15.44 1.59
CA ASP A 113 16.88 -16.80 1.83
C ASP A 113 17.10 -17.06 3.33
N ALA A 114 16.22 -17.89 3.91
CA ALA A 114 16.24 -18.21 5.33
C ALA A 114 17.56 -18.87 5.79
N ARG A 115 18.28 -19.54 4.91
CA ARG A 115 19.59 -20.15 5.25
C ARG A 115 20.67 -19.10 5.40
N THR A 116 20.66 -18.09 4.54
CA THR A 116 21.59 -16.96 4.61
C THR A 116 21.32 -16.11 5.83
N GLU A 117 20.05 -15.82 6.14
CA GLU A 117 19.63 -15.11 7.35
C GLU A 117 20.11 -15.87 8.61
N ARG A 118 19.78 -17.16 8.69
CA ARG A 118 20.20 -18.00 9.81
C ARG A 118 21.71 -17.99 10.03
N ARG A 119 22.50 -18.15 8.97
CA ARG A 119 23.97 -18.09 9.06
C ARG A 119 24.50 -16.73 9.50
N ALA A 120 23.81 -15.63 9.13
CA ALA A 120 24.19 -14.29 9.57
C ALA A 120 23.92 -14.12 11.07
N ILE A 121 22.77 -14.59 11.54
CA ILE A 121 22.37 -14.57 12.95
C ILE A 121 23.30 -15.45 13.80
N GLU A 122 23.59 -16.70 13.37
CA GLU A 122 24.48 -17.64 14.06
C GLU A 122 25.92 -17.13 14.18
N ARG A 123 26.38 -16.22 13.31
CA ARG A 123 27.70 -15.56 13.42
C ARG A 123 27.74 -14.48 14.48
N GLY A 124 26.59 -14.10 15.03
CA GLY A 124 26.40 -13.01 15.97
C GLY A 124 26.09 -11.69 15.29
N ALA A 125 25.20 -10.92 15.89
CA ALA A 125 24.81 -9.58 15.48
C ALA A 125 24.45 -8.75 16.70
N HIS A 126 24.79 -7.45 16.69
CA HIS A 126 24.41 -6.52 17.75
C HIS A 126 22.95 -6.11 17.64
N VAL A 127 22.47 -5.95 16.40
CA VAL A 127 21.10 -5.52 16.10
C VAL A 127 20.49 -6.43 15.06
N ILE A 128 19.30 -6.94 15.35
CA ILE A 128 18.47 -7.66 14.37
C ILE A 128 17.34 -6.75 13.91
N VAL A 129 17.20 -6.57 12.59
CA VAL A 129 16.09 -5.85 11.99
C VAL A 129 15.17 -6.85 11.28
N ALA A 130 13.88 -6.84 11.63
CA ALA A 130 13.00 -7.93 11.27
C ALA A 130 11.59 -7.49 10.84
N THR A 131 10.90 -8.42 10.15
CA THR A 131 9.44 -8.36 10.00
C THR A 131 8.78 -9.38 10.95
N PRO A 132 7.56 -9.07 11.51
CA PRO A 132 6.97 -9.88 12.58
C PRO A 132 6.92 -11.38 12.29
N GLY A 133 6.30 -11.81 11.21
CA GLY A 133 6.12 -13.23 10.91
C GLY A 133 7.43 -14.01 10.71
N ARG A 134 8.48 -13.40 10.10
CA ARG A 134 9.80 -14.06 9.94
C ARG A 134 10.54 -14.14 11.26
N LEU A 135 10.44 -13.11 12.06
CA LEU A 135 11.05 -13.09 13.39
C LEU A 135 10.43 -14.15 14.28
N ARG A 136 9.10 -14.25 14.32
CA ARG A 136 8.39 -15.31 15.04
C ARG A 136 8.86 -16.70 14.60
N ASP A 137 9.03 -16.94 13.28
CA ASP A 137 9.55 -18.22 12.76
C ASP A 137 10.96 -18.54 13.28
N HIS A 138 11.86 -17.56 13.32
CA HIS A 138 13.21 -17.75 13.85
C HIS A 138 13.23 -17.93 15.40
N VAL A 139 12.44 -17.17 16.14
CA VAL A 139 12.31 -17.32 17.60
C VAL A 139 11.71 -18.68 17.95
N SER A 140 10.61 -19.10 17.31
CA SER A 140 9.95 -20.37 17.55
C SER A 140 10.81 -21.60 17.23
N ARG A 141 11.80 -21.44 16.35
CA ARG A 141 12.79 -22.48 16.00
C ARG A 141 14.07 -22.43 16.83
N GLY A 142 14.18 -21.49 17.77
CA GLY A 142 15.39 -21.32 18.58
C GLY A 142 16.61 -20.87 17.78
N VAL A 143 16.44 -20.19 16.66
CA VAL A 143 17.55 -19.65 15.84
C VAL A 143 18.10 -18.37 16.45
N ILE A 144 17.26 -17.61 17.14
CA ILE A 144 17.60 -16.34 17.76
C ILE A 144 17.45 -16.51 19.29
N ASP A 145 18.55 -16.24 20.00
CA ASP A 145 18.54 -16.12 21.45
C ASP A 145 18.33 -14.63 21.80
N LEU A 146 17.26 -14.35 22.54
CA LEU A 146 16.89 -13.00 22.95
C LEU A 146 17.21 -12.69 24.41
N SER A 147 17.94 -13.56 25.11
CA SER A 147 18.19 -13.46 26.55
C SER A 147 18.94 -12.18 26.98
N ASP A 148 19.84 -11.69 26.14
CA ASP A 148 20.66 -10.49 26.42
C ASP A 148 20.10 -9.21 25.81
N LEU A 149 18.84 -9.24 25.34
CA LEU A 149 18.22 -8.13 24.64
C LEU A 149 18.00 -6.94 25.57
N LYS A 150 18.66 -5.83 25.27
CA LYS A 150 18.56 -4.56 26.00
C LYS A 150 17.39 -3.70 25.51
N ALA A 151 17.07 -3.76 24.23
CA ALA A 151 16.05 -2.90 23.64
C ALA A 151 15.22 -3.56 22.53
N VAL A 152 13.94 -3.17 22.45
CA VAL A 152 13.04 -3.47 21.35
C VAL A 152 12.46 -2.17 20.79
N VAL A 153 12.47 -2.04 19.46
CA VAL A 153 11.81 -0.95 18.74
C VAL A 153 10.73 -1.53 17.85
N LEU A 154 9.51 -0.99 17.96
CA LEU A 154 8.44 -1.22 16.98
C LEU A 154 8.30 0.05 16.14
N ASP A 155 8.71 0.00 14.88
CA ASP A 155 8.56 1.12 13.93
C ASP A 155 7.32 0.92 13.05
N GLU A 156 6.53 2.00 12.85
CA GLU A 156 5.21 1.96 12.24
C GLU A 156 4.29 0.90 12.89
N ALA A 157 4.17 0.94 14.22
CA ALA A 157 3.43 -0.05 15.01
C ALA A 157 1.94 -0.13 14.63
N ASP A 158 1.31 1.01 14.30
CA ASP A 158 -0.06 1.08 13.78
C ASP A 158 -0.23 0.26 12.49
N GLU A 159 0.71 0.38 11.58
CA GLU A 159 0.73 -0.37 10.33
C GLU A 159 0.85 -1.89 10.55
N MET A 160 1.66 -2.32 11.55
CA MET A 160 1.77 -3.74 11.89
C MET A 160 0.46 -4.32 12.40
N LEU A 161 -0.27 -3.58 13.24
CA LEU A 161 -1.59 -4.01 13.72
C LEU A 161 -2.64 -4.02 12.62
N ASP A 162 -2.64 -3.02 11.73
CA ASP A 162 -3.52 -2.99 10.55
C ASP A 162 -3.27 -4.15 9.58
N MET A 163 -2.05 -4.65 9.51
CA MET A 163 -1.67 -5.84 8.72
C MET A 163 -2.00 -7.17 9.42
N GLY A 164 -2.49 -7.14 10.66
CA GLY A 164 -2.89 -8.31 11.42
C GLY A 164 -1.75 -9.02 12.16
N PHE A 165 -0.63 -8.36 12.40
CA PHE A 165 0.53 -8.93 13.10
C PHE A 165 0.43 -8.88 14.64
N SER A 166 -0.77 -8.63 15.21
CA SER A 166 -0.95 -8.53 16.66
C SER A 166 -0.42 -9.75 17.41
N GLU A 167 -0.85 -10.95 16.99
CA GLU A 167 -0.41 -12.21 17.61
C GLU A 167 1.09 -12.49 17.45
N ASP A 168 1.69 -12.08 16.30
CA ASP A 168 3.12 -12.24 16.09
C ASP A 168 3.93 -11.32 17.00
N LEU A 169 3.47 -10.07 17.18
CA LEU A 169 4.09 -9.10 18.07
C LEU A 169 3.99 -9.52 19.53
N GLU A 170 2.81 -9.93 19.99
CA GLU A 170 2.60 -10.44 21.34
C GLU A 170 3.52 -11.63 21.61
N PHE A 171 3.56 -12.62 20.71
CA PHE A 171 4.46 -13.77 20.81
C PHE A 171 5.94 -13.35 20.93
N ILE A 172 6.41 -12.42 20.11
CA ILE A 172 7.80 -11.98 20.13
C ILE A 172 8.12 -11.26 21.44
N LEU A 173 7.26 -10.34 21.85
CA LEU A 173 7.46 -9.53 23.06
C LEU A 173 7.45 -10.39 24.32
N ASP A 174 6.63 -11.45 24.37
CA ASP A 174 6.59 -12.43 25.47
C ASP A 174 7.89 -13.25 25.60
N HIS A 175 8.68 -13.36 24.50
CA HIS A 175 9.97 -14.07 24.48
C HIS A 175 11.19 -13.15 24.71
N THR A 176 10.96 -11.88 25.04
CA THR A 176 12.04 -10.92 25.32
C THR A 176 12.10 -10.61 26.83
N PRO A 177 13.29 -10.28 27.39
CA PRO A 177 13.43 -9.97 28.82
C PRO A 177 12.52 -8.82 29.27
N GLU A 178 11.93 -8.89 30.44
CA GLU A 178 11.10 -7.80 31.00
C GLU A 178 11.91 -6.54 31.29
N SER A 179 13.23 -6.70 31.56
CA SER A 179 14.15 -5.59 31.82
C SER A 179 14.44 -4.72 30.58
N ARG A 180 14.11 -5.22 29.38
CA ARG A 180 14.37 -4.50 28.12
C ARG A 180 13.75 -3.10 28.12
N ARG A 181 14.31 -2.22 27.35
CA ARG A 181 13.72 -0.94 26.97
C ARG A 181 12.82 -1.11 25.74
N THR A 182 11.60 -0.60 25.77
CA THR A 182 10.62 -0.74 24.68
C THR A 182 10.28 0.62 24.08
N LEU A 183 10.62 0.83 22.80
CA LEU A 183 10.31 2.04 22.06
C LEU A 183 9.25 1.75 21.01
N LEU A 184 8.10 2.39 21.11
CA LEU A 184 6.99 2.31 20.15
C LEU A 184 6.94 3.58 19.31
N PHE A 185 7.16 3.46 18.00
CA PHE A 185 7.04 4.54 17.04
C PHE A 185 5.83 4.29 16.14
N SER A 186 4.94 5.27 16.06
CA SER A 186 3.70 5.17 15.29
C SER A 186 3.33 6.53 14.70
N ALA A 187 2.63 6.55 13.58
CA ALA A 187 2.05 7.79 13.05
C ALA A 187 0.79 8.17 13.82
N THR A 188 0.03 7.17 14.27
CA THR A 188 -1.22 7.31 15.02
C THR A 188 -1.18 6.46 16.30
N VAL A 189 -1.98 6.82 17.30
CA VAL A 189 -2.10 6.05 18.54
C VAL A 189 -3.55 5.61 18.76
N PRO A 190 -4.05 4.65 17.95
CA PRO A 190 -5.35 4.06 18.17
C PRO A 190 -5.38 3.24 19.47
N ARG A 191 -6.58 2.83 19.91
CA ARG A 191 -6.76 2.06 21.15
C ARG A 191 -5.92 0.78 21.21
N ALA A 192 -5.71 0.13 20.07
CA ALA A 192 -4.91 -1.08 19.98
C ALA A 192 -3.42 -0.81 20.30
N ILE A 193 -2.84 0.28 19.79
CA ILE A 193 -1.48 0.70 20.13
C ILE A 193 -1.37 1.10 21.59
N ALA A 194 -2.34 1.85 22.11
CA ALA A 194 -2.36 2.22 23.53
C ALA A 194 -2.41 0.98 24.44
N LYS A 195 -3.18 -0.06 24.07
CA LYS A 195 -3.23 -1.34 24.78
C LYS A 195 -1.89 -2.08 24.70
N LEU A 196 -1.26 -2.16 23.52
CA LEU A 196 0.04 -2.78 23.34
C LEU A 196 1.10 -2.09 24.21
N ALA A 197 1.14 -0.76 24.21
CA ALA A 197 2.01 0.02 25.06
C ALA A 197 1.76 -0.28 26.56
N GLN A 198 0.51 -0.28 27.00
CA GLN A 198 0.16 -0.56 28.38
C GLN A 198 0.57 -1.97 28.83
N THR A 199 0.56 -2.96 27.91
CA THR A 199 0.89 -4.35 28.23
C THR A 199 2.41 -4.57 28.27
N TYR A 200 3.18 -3.95 27.35
CA TYR A 200 4.59 -4.29 27.10
C TYR A 200 5.58 -3.19 27.42
N GLN A 201 5.13 -2.02 27.87
CA GLN A 201 6.00 -0.95 28.36
C GLN A 201 5.94 -0.85 29.89
N LYS A 202 7.02 -0.36 30.48
CA LYS A 202 7.13 -0.13 31.93
C LYS A 202 6.17 0.97 32.38
N ALA A 203 5.83 0.98 33.67
CA ALA A 203 4.86 1.93 34.23
C ALA A 203 5.29 3.41 34.13
N ASP A 204 6.61 3.66 34.05
CA ASP A 204 7.22 4.98 33.90
C ASP A 204 7.40 5.43 32.44
N ALA A 205 6.91 4.64 31.48
CA ALA A 205 6.97 4.94 30.06
C ALA A 205 6.46 6.36 29.75
N ARG A 206 7.13 7.03 28.80
CA ARG A 206 6.79 8.41 28.40
C ARG A 206 6.13 8.43 27.03
N ARG A 207 5.05 9.19 26.94
CA ARG A 207 4.38 9.48 25.66
C ARG A 207 4.91 10.81 25.12
N ILE A 208 5.39 10.78 23.88
CA ILE A 208 5.94 11.91 23.15
C ILE A 208 5.08 12.10 21.88
N GLU A 209 4.49 13.28 21.75
CA GLU A 209 3.79 13.70 20.53
C GLU A 209 4.64 14.78 19.85
N VAL A 210 5.10 14.49 18.64
CA VAL A 210 5.93 15.43 17.86
C VAL A 210 5.17 15.85 16.62
N GLY A 211 4.92 17.13 16.50
CA GLY A 211 4.23 17.78 15.40
C GLY A 211 3.00 18.59 15.88
N ASP A 212 2.80 19.74 15.28
CA ASP A 212 1.58 20.51 15.47
C ASP A 212 0.39 19.77 14.85
N LYS A 213 -0.66 19.55 15.63
CA LYS A 213 -1.92 18.94 15.16
C LYS A 213 -2.56 19.71 13.98
N GLY A 214 -2.09 20.95 13.69
CA GLY A 214 -2.56 21.81 12.61
C GLY A 214 -1.61 21.97 11.42
N ALA A 215 -0.31 21.56 11.55
CA ALA A 215 0.70 21.70 10.49
C ALA A 215 0.93 20.41 9.69
N GLN A 216 -0.05 19.49 9.73
CA GLN A 216 0.04 18.24 9.02
C GLN A 216 0.13 18.46 7.51
N HIS A 217 1.25 18.04 6.91
CA HIS A 217 1.44 18.05 5.47
C HIS A 217 1.44 19.45 4.81
N SER A 218 2.03 20.47 5.45
CA SER A 218 2.19 21.82 4.87
C SER A 218 2.88 21.81 3.50
N ASP A 219 3.67 20.80 3.23
CA ASP A 219 4.38 20.62 1.96
C ASP A 219 3.57 19.83 0.91
N ILE A 220 2.32 19.43 1.21
CA ILE A 220 1.46 18.68 0.30
C ILE A 220 0.21 19.49 -0.05
N ALA A 221 0.05 19.79 -1.34
CA ALA A 221 -1.19 20.35 -1.87
C ALA A 221 -2.22 19.22 -2.09
N TYR A 222 -3.42 19.38 -1.53
CA TYR A 222 -4.52 18.43 -1.71
C TYR A 222 -5.50 18.93 -2.74
N VAL A 223 -5.84 18.08 -3.71
CA VAL A 223 -6.80 18.36 -4.77
C VAL A 223 -7.84 17.25 -4.83
N ALA A 224 -9.12 17.57 -4.91
CA ALA A 224 -10.22 16.61 -5.02
C ALA A 224 -10.96 16.83 -6.33
N LEU A 225 -10.84 15.91 -7.27
CA LEU A 225 -11.39 16.05 -8.62
C LEU A 225 -12.64 15.19 -8.79
N THR A 226 -13.77 15.84 -9.05
CA THR A 226 -15.06 15.17 -9.26
C THR A 226 -15.13 14.63 -10.68
N VAL A 227 -15.43 13.32 -10.80
CA VAL A 227 -15.44 12.61 -12.10
C VAL A 227 -16.71 11.77 -12.28
N ALA A 228 -17.10 11.52 -13.52
CA ALA A 228 -18.03 10.47 -13.85
C ALA A 228 -17.40 9.09 -13.58
N PRO A 229 -18.13 8.08 -13.08
CA PRO A 229 -17.56 6.76 -12.79
C PRO A 229 -16.87 6.08 -13.99
N SER A 230 -17.32 6.37 -15.22
CA SER A 230 -16.73 5.89 -16.47
C SER A 230 -15.39 6.52 -16.81
N ASP A 231 -15.08 7.69 -16.24
CA ASP A 231 -13.98 8.53 -16.69
C ASP A 231 -12.80 8.56 -15.70
N ILE A 232 -12.84 7.75 -14.64
CA ILE A 232 -11.75 7.64 -13.63
C ILE A 232 -10.39 7.44 -14.32
N GLU A 233 -10.29 6.46 -15.19
CA GLU A 233 -9.02 6.12 -15.86
C GLU A 233 -8.56 7.21 -16.83
N LYS A 234 -9.51 7.82 -17.55
CA LYS A 234 -9.25 8.93 -18.47
C LYS A 234 -8.76 10.17 -17.71
N ALA A 235 -9.41 10.49 -16.57
CA ALA A 235 -9.01 11.58 -15.70
C ALA A 235 -7.58 11.42 -15.19
N ILE A 236 -7.17 10.20 -14.84
CA ILE A 236 -5.80 9.92 -14.39
C ILE A 236 -4.80 10.10 -15.55
N ILE A 237 -5.14 9.67 -16.76
CA ILE A 237 -4.30 9.90 -17.95
C ILE A 237 -4.09 11.39 -18.17
N ASN A 238 -5.17 12.18 -18.16
CA ASN A 238 -5.08 13.64 -18.34
C ASN A 238 -4.27 14.30 -17.22
N LEU A 239 -4.42 13.85 -15.97
CA LEU A 239 -3.61 14.32 -14.84
C LEU A 239 -2.12 14.05 -15.03
N LEU A 240 -1.75 12.83 -15.40
CA LEU A 240 -0.35 12.47 -15.66
C LEU A 240 0.24 13.32 -16.78
N ARG A 241 -0.54 13.59 -17.83
CA ARG A 241 -0.15 14.45 -18.94
C ARG A 241 -0.03 15.91 -18.51
N TYR A 242 -1.02 16.42 -17.77
CA TYR A 242 -1.08 17.80 -17.31
C TYR A 242 0.06 18.16 -16.35
N HIS A 243 0.37 17.28 -15.39
CA HIS A 243 1.44 17.50 -14.42
C HIS A 243 2.82 17.09 -14.94
N ASP A 244 2.88 16.10 -15.82
CA ASP A 244 4.12 15.49 -16.36
C ASP A 244 5.19 15.22 -15.29
N PRO A 245 4.82 14.53 -14.17
CA PRO A 245 5.69 14.37 -13.03
C PRO A 245 6.90 13.49 -13.37
N GLN A 246 8.07 13.76 -12.76
CA GLN A 246 9.22 12.87 -12.87
C GLN A 246 8.91 11.51 -12.24
N THR A 247 8.21 11.50 -11.11
CA THR A 247 7.76 10.27 -10.48
C THR A 247 6.35 10.47 -9.88
N ALA A 248 5.44 9.56 -10.19
CA ALA A 248 4.09 9.51 -9.64
C ALA A 248 3.75 8.15 -9.05
N ILE A 249 2.90 8.11 -8.02
CA ILE A 249 2.28 6.90 -7.52
C ILE A 249 0.76 6.99 -7.61
N ILE A 250 0.14 5.89 -8.06
CA ILE A 250 -1.32 5.76 -8.19
C ILE A 250 -1.78 4.64 -7.27
N PHE A 251 -2.62 4.99 -6.30
CA PHE A 251 -3.18 4.03 -5.35
C PHE A 251 -4.51 3.47 -5.84
N ALA A 252 -4.62 2.15 -5.82
CA ALA A 252 -5.85 1.41 -6.08
C ALA A 252 -6.14 0.41 -4.94
N ASN A 253 -7.42 0.21 -4.61
CA ASN A 253 -7.80 -0.63 -3.47
C ASN A 253 -7.67 -2.13 -3.74
N THR A 254 -7.63 -2.56 -5.02
CA THR A 254 -7.61 -3.97 -5.39
C THR A 254 -6.49 -4.31 -6.37
N ARG A 255 -5.99 -5.54 -6.29
CA ARG A 255 -4.98 -6.08 -7.23
C ARG A 255 -5.48 -6.06 -8.67
N SER A 256 -6.75 -6.39 -8.88
CA SER A 256 -7.37 -6.36 -10.22
C SER A 256 -7.37 -4.95 -10.83
N MET A 257 -7.61 -3.91 -10.00
CA MET A 257 -7.55 -2.52 -10.46
C MET A 257 -6.11 -2.10 -10.79
N VAL A 258 -5.13 -2.51 -9.96
CA VAL A 258 -3.70 -2.31 -10.26
C VAL A 258 -3.34 -2.92 -11.60
N ALA A 259 -3.68 -4.19 -11.84
CA ALA A 259 -3.38 -4.87 -13.10
C ALA A 259 -4.07 -4.18 -14.30
N ARG A 260 -5.33 -3.78 -14.15
CA ARG A 260 -6.11 -3.09 -15.18
C ARG A 260 -5.50 -1.73 -15.54
N LEU A 261 -5.18 -0.91 -14.55
CA LEU A 261 -4.56 0.41 -14.77
C LEU A 261 -3.17 0.26 -15.38
N THR A 262 -2.38 -0.71 -14.92
CA THR A 262 -1.04 -0.99 -15.45
C THR A 262 -1.10 -1.34 -16.93
N ALA A 263 -1.97 -2.28 -17.32
CA ALA A 263 -2.14 -2.66 -18.71
C ALA A 263 -2.61 -1.47 -19.57
N LYS A 264 -3.60 -0.72 -19.09
CA LYS A 264 -4.14 0.43 -19.82
C LYS A 264 -3.09 1.53 -20.04
N PHE A 265 -2.35 1.89 -19.00
CA PHE A 265 -1.37 2.99 -19.07
C PHE A 265 -0.11 2.58 -19.83
N SER A 266 0.32 1.32 -19.73
CA SER A 266 1.37 0.76 -20.58
C SER A 266 0.99 0.84 -22.07
N ASN A 267 -0.25 0.44 -22.42
CA ASN A 267 -0.77 0.53 -23.79
C ASN A 267 -0.88 1.98 -24.29
N ARG A 268 -0.95 2.95 -23.38
CA ARG A 268 -0.95 4.38 -23.68
C ARG A 268 0.47 4.98 -23.74
N GLY A 269 1.51 4.16 -23.62
CA GLY A 269 2.91 4.59 -23.73
C GLY A 269 3.51 5.18 -22.43
N PHE A 270 2.82 5.08 -21.29
CA PHE A 270 3.43 5.47 -20.02
C PHE A 270 4.43 4.41 -19.55
N SER A 271 5.57 4.84 -19.04
CA SER A 271 6.54 3.95 -18.37
C SER A 271 6.04 3.60 -16.97
N VAL A 272 5.31 2.48 -16.86
CA VAL A 272 4.63 2.07 -15.63
C VAL A 272 5.24 0.84 -15.01
N VAL A 273 5.18 0.76 -13.69
CA VAL A 273 5.41 -0.47 -12.91
C VAL A 273 4.24 -0.70 -11.96
N ALA A 274 3.93 -1.97 -11.73
CA ALA A 274 2.91 -2.37 -10.76
C ALA A 274 3.58 -2.82 -9.46
N LEU A 275 2.93 -2.50 -8.32
CA LEU A 275 3.28 -3.03 -7.01
C LEU A 275 2.03 -3.62 -6.36
N SER A 276 1.96 -4.94 -6.31
CA SER A 276 0.89 -5.68 -5.65
C SER A 276 1.46 -6.83 -4.83
N GLY A 277 0.63 -7.43 -3.96
CA GLY A 277 1.06 -8.55 -3.12
C GLY A 277 1.31 -9.86 -3.86
N GLU A 278 1.12 -9.91 -5.18
CA GLU A 278 1.38 -11.08 -6.02
C GLU A 278 2.81 -11.13 -6.54
N LEU A 279 3.51 -9.99 -6.54
CA LEU A 279 4.88 -9.92 -7.02
C LEU A 279 5.82 -10.72 -6.11
N SER A 280 6.70 -11.49 -6.74
CA SER A 280 7.87 -12.02 -6.05
C SER A 280 8.77 -10.90 -5.55
N GLN A 281 9.63 -11.20 -4.57
CA GLN A 281 10.52 -10.18 -4.02
C GLN A 281 11.51 -9.64 -5.06
N SER A 282 11.95 -10.46 -6.02
CA SER A 282 12.83 -10.01 -7.10
C SER A 282 12.11 -9.06 -8.06
N GLU A 283 10.89 -9.37 -8.48
CA GLU A 283 10.08 -8.48 -9.33
C GLU A 283 9.82 -7.14 -8.65
N ARG A 284 9.49 -7.18 -7.35
CA ARG A 284 9.28 -5.98 -6.54
C ARG A 284 10.56 -5.12 -6.47
N THR A 285 11.71 -5.75 -6.23
CA THR A 285 13.01 -5.05 -6.21
C THR A 285 13.32 -4.43 -7.57
N HIS A 286 13.09 -5.15 -8.67
CA HIS A 286 13.28 -4.64 -10.02
C HIS A 286 12.34 -3.47 -10.34
N ALA A 287 11.07 -3.53 -9.93
CA ALA A 287 10.10 -2.45 -10.11
C ALA A 287 10.53 -1.17 -9.36
N LEU A 288 10.95 -1.31 -8.10
CA LEU A 288 11.45 -0.19 -7.30
C LEU A 288 12.75 0.40 -7.88
N GLN A 289 13.64 -0.46 -8.37
CA GLN A 289 14.87 0.00 -9.01
C GLN A 289 14.59 0.74 -10.32
N ALA A 290 13.63 0.27 -11.11
CA ALA A 290 13.20 0.94 -12.34
C ALA A 290 12.67 2.36 -12.08
N LEU A 291 11.95 2.57 -10.95
CA LEU A 291 11.49 3.90 -10.53
C LEU A 291 12.66 4.80 -10.10
N ARG A 292 13.61 4.26 -9.31
CA ARG A 292 14.80 5.01 -8.85
C ARG A 292 15.72 5.43 -10.00
N ASP A 293 15.84 4.57 -10.99
CA ASP A 293 16.67 4.82 -12.19
C ASP A 293 15.96 5.71 -13.22
N GLY A 294 14.70 6.10 -13.00
CA GLY A 294 13.90 6.87 -13.96
C GLY A 294 13.46 6.06 -15.20
N ARG A 295 13.69 4.75 -15.24
CA ARG A 295 13.19 3.86 -16.31
C ARG A 295 11.69 3.70 -16.30
N ALA A 296 11.08 3.82 -15.11
CA ALA A 296 9.65 3.94 -14.91
C ALA A 296 9.35 5.27 -14.20
N ARG A 297 8.29 5.96 -14.63
CA ARG A 297 7.85 7.23 -14.05
C ARG A 297 6.58 7.08 -13.21
N VAL A 298 5.80 6.06 -13.46
CA VAL A 298 4.51 5.84 -12.79
C VAL A 298 4.51 4.49 -12.07
N CYS A 299 4.22 4.52 -10.78
CA CYS A 299 3.99 3.34 -9.95
C CYS A 299 2.49 3.18 -9.69
N ILE A 300 1.93 2.02 -9.96
CA ILE A 300 0.53 1.71 -9.62
C ILE A 300 0.55 0.65 -8.51
N ALA A 301 -0.04 0.98 -7.35
CA ALA A 301 0.13 0.16 -6.17
C ALA A 301 -1.14 -0.01 -5.35
N THR A 302 -1.21 -1.13 -4.61
CA THR A 302 -2.13 -1.26 -3.47
C THR A 302 -1.48 -0.69 -2.20
N ASP A 303 -2.29 -0.31 -1.19
CA ASP A 303 -1.78 0.19 0.09
C ASP A 303 -0.72 -0.72 0.69
N VAL A 304 -1.02 -2.00 0.85
CA VAL A 304 -0.11 -3.00 1.44
C VAL A 304 1.21 -3.08 0.66
N ALA A 305 1.14 -2.99 -0.66
CA ALA A 305 2.34 -3.08 -1.49
C ALA A 305 3.15 -1.77 -1.53
N ALA A 306 2.54 -0.64 -1.26
CA ALA A 306 3.22 0.66 -1.23
C ALA A 306 3.74 1.06 0.17
N ARG A 307 3.40 0.30 1.21
CA ARG A 307 3.90 0.53 2.58
C ARG A 307 5.41 0.34 2.65
N GLY A 308 6.07 1.18 3.43
CA GLY A 308 7.52 1.11 3.63
C GLY A 308 8.37 1.46 2.40
N ILE A 309 7.75 1.89 1.29
CA ILE A 309 8.50 2.30 0.11
C ILE A 309 8.96 3.75 0.26
N ASP A 310 10.25 3.94 0.06
CA ASP A 310 10.85 5.26 -0.11
C ASP A 310 11.21 5.47 -1.58
N LEU A 311 10.51 6.42 -2.21
CA LEU A 311 10.75 6.85 -3.58
C LEU A 311 11.23 8.31 -3.53
N PRO A 312 12.53 8.54 -3.76
CA PRO A 312 13.05 9.90 -3.77
C PRO A 312 12.42 10.69 -4.94
N GLY A 313 12.03 11.93 -4.68
CA GLY A 313 11.52 12.81 -5.73
C GLY A 313 10.08 12.49 -6.17
N LEU A 314 9.28 11.83 -5.35
CA LEU A 314 7.87 11.60 -5.65
C LEU A 314 7.10 12.93 -5.62
N GLU A 315 6.62 13.39 -6.77
CA GLU A 315 5.96 14.68 -6.93
C GLU A 315 4.44 14.56 -6.84
N LEU A 316 3.88 13.46 -7.34
CA LEU A 316 2.44 13.30 -7.51
C LEU A 316 1.94 11.98 -6.91
N VAL A 317 0.96 12.09 -6.03
CA VAL A 317 0.18 10.96 -5.51
C VAL A 317 -1.24 11.05 -6.05
N ILE A 318 -1.73 9.99 -6.67
CA ILE A 318 -3.10 9.92 -7.19
C ILE A 318 -3.85 8.80 -6.47
N HIS A 319 -4.98 9.12 -5.87
CA HIS A 319 -5.90 8.14 -5.30
C HIS A 319 -6.93 7.77 -6.38
N ALA A 320 -6.65 6.73 -7.18
CA ALA A 320 -7.60 6.20 -8.18
C ALA A 320 -8.86 5.67 -7.51
N ASP A 321 -8.70 5.07 -6.34
CA ASP A 321 -9.79 4.71 -5.42
C ASP A 321 -9.63 5.48 -4.11
N LEU A 322 -10.74 5.99 -3.56
CA LEU A 322 -10.73 6.62 -2.25
C LEU A 322 -10.26 5.64 -1.17
N PRO A 323 -9.38 6.06 -0.27
CA PRO A 323 -8.93 5.25 0.84
C PRO A 323 -10.08 4.86 1.77
N THR A 324 -9.85 3.85 2.60
CA THR A 324 -10.87 3.32 3.52
C THR A 324 -11.11 4.24 4.72
N ASN A 325 -10.04 4.85 5.24
CA ASN A 325 -10.04 5.73 6.40
C ASN A 325 -9.11 6.95 6.21
N SER A 326 -9.11 7.86 7.17
CA SER A 326 -8.28 9.07 7.18
C SER A 326 -6.79 8.76 7.33
N GLU A 327 -6.44 7.73 8.09
CA GLU A 327 -5.06 7.30 8.28
C GLU A 327 -4.45 6.82 6.97
N SER A 328 -5.17 5.96 6.22
CA SER A 328 -4.73 5.53 4.89
C SER A 328 -4.58 6.72 3.91
N LEU A 329 -5.45 7.75 4.02
CA LEU A 329 -5.30 8.97 3.22
C LEU A 329 -3.97 9.66 3.52
N LEU A 330 -3.65 9.86 4.80
CA LEU A 330 -2.41 10.50 5.25
C LEU A 330 -1.18 9.68 4.87
N HIS A 331 -1.21 8.36 5.06
CA HIS A 331 -0.11 7.45 4.72
C HIS A 331 0.18 7.39 3.22
N ARG A 332 -0.87 7.39 2.36
CA ARG A 332 -0.71 7.49 0.91
C ARG A 332 -0.12 8.83 0.51
N SER A 333 -0.72 9.92 1.00
CA SER A 333 -0.30 11.28 0.67
C SER A 333 1.12 11.57 1.17
N GLY A 334 1.50 11.08 2.36
CA GLY A 334 2.85 11.23 2.92
C GLY A 334 3.95 10.48 2.16
N ARG A 335 3.66 9.87 0.99
CA ARG A 335 4.69 9.38 0.06
C ARG A 335 5.34 10.53 -0.71
N THR A 336 4.66 11.66 -0.88
CA THR A 336 5.18 12.93 -1.43
C THR A 336 5.41 13.97 -0.32
N GLY A 337 5.89 15.15 -0.63
CA GLY A 337 6.12 16.23 0.34
C GLY A 337 7.24 15.92 1.35
N ARG A 338 8.29 15.20 0.93
CA ARG A 338 9.38 14.79 1.82
C ARG A 338 10.62 15.65 1.65
N ALA A 339 11.39 15.78 2.72
CA ALA A 339 12.66 16.51 2.75
C ALA A 339 12.56 17.98 2.27
N GLY A 340 11.45 18.67 2.64
CA GLY A 340 11.22 20.07 2.27
C GLY A 340 10.85 20.31 0.80
N ARG A 341 10.51 19.26 0.06
CA ARG A 341 10.00 19.36 -1.32
C ARG A 341 8.48 19.42 -1.29
N LYS A 342 7.90 20.27 -2.11
CA LYS A 342 6.45 20.33 -2.29
C LYS A 342 5.96 19.12 -3.10
N GLY A 343 4.79 18.60 -2.73
CA GLY A 343 4.14 17.49 -3.42
C GLY A 343 2.65 17.77 -3.64
N THR A 344 2.05 17.00 -4.54
CA THR A 344 0.60 17.11 -4.81
C THR A 344 -0.07 15.75 -4.58
N SER A 345 -1.17 15.75 -3.84
CA SER A 345 -2.01 14.58 -3.58
C SER A 345 -3.40 14.80 -4.17
N VAL A 346 -3.77 14.00 -5.17
CA VAL A 346 -5.00 14.15 -5.94
C VAL A 346 -5.96 13.00 -5.65
N LEU A 347 -7.17 13.33 -5.19
CA LEU A 347 -8.25 12.37 -4.98
C LEU A 347 -9.14 12.35 -6.23
N ILE A 348 -9.29 11.21 -6.89
CA ILE A 348 -10.29 10.99 -7.94
C ILE A 348 -11.59 10.62 -7.27
N VAL A 349 -12.57 11.49 -7.36
CA VAL A 349 -13.82 11.40 -6.60
C VAL A 349 -15.00 11.18 -7.54
N PRO A 350 -15.49 9.94 -7.71
CA PRO A 350 -16.75 9.72 -8.39
C PRO A 350 -17.87 10.52 -7.74
N VAL A 351 -18.76 11.15 -8.52
CA VAL A 351 -19.84 12.03 -8.03
C VAL A 351 -20.59 11.44 -6.84
N ARG A 352 -20.92 10.15 -6.89
CA ARG A 352 -21.63 9.44 -5.81
C ARG A 352 -20.79 9.28 -4.52
N GLN A 353 -19.49 9.41 -4.60
CA GLN A 353 -18.56 9.25 -3.47
C GLN A 353 -18.13 10.59 -2.86
N LYS A 354 -18.59 11.72 -3.36
CA LYS A 354 -18.28 13.07 -2.83
C LYS A 354 -18.48 13.17 -1.32
N PRO A 355 -19.60 12.67 -0.71
CA PRO A 355 -19.78 12.70 0.74
C PRO A 355 -18.74 11.86 1.51
N LYS A 356 -18.27 10.75 0.92
CA LYS A 356 -17.20 9.94 1.51
C LYS A 356 -15.88 10.72 1.49
N ALA A 357 -15.51 11.33 0.37
CA ALA A 357 -14.29 12.12 0.25
C ALA A 357 -14.27 13.31 1.23
N GLN A 358 -15.39 14.04 1.34
CA GLN A 358 -15.53 15.15 2.30
C GLN A 358 -15.34 14.70 3.76
N ARG A 359 -15.90 13.53 4.13
CA ARG A 359 -15.70 12.96 5.48
C ARG A 359 -14.26 12.57 5.72
N LEU A 360 -13.58 11.92 4.74
CA LEU A 360 -12.17 11.55 4.83
C LEU A 360 -11.29 12.77 5.06
N LEU A 361 -11.45 13.82 4.26
CA LEU A 361 -10.71 15.08 4.40
C LEU A 361 -10.96 15.73 5.76
N LYS A 362 -12.23 15.80 6.19
CA LYS A 362 -12.59 16.36 7.50
C LYS A 362 -11.96 15.58 8.67
N PHE A 363 -12.01 14.25 8.65
CA PHE A 363 -11.40 13.43 9.71
C PHE A 363 -9.87 13.48 9.69
N ALA A 364 -9.27 13.67 8.51
CA ALA A 364 -7.84 13.90 8.38
C ALA A 364 -7.41 15.35 8.74
N ASN A 365 -8.36 16.25 9.01
CA ASN A 365 -8.14 17.68 9.20
C ASN A 365 -7.39 18.32 8.02
N LEU A 366 -7.80 17.99 6.80
CA LEU A 366 -7.19 18.44 5.55
C LEU A 366 -8.17 19.32 4.77
N GLU A 367 -7.65 20.39 4.18
CA GLU A 367 -8.33 21.18 3.17
C GLU A 367 -7.86 20.76 1.78
N ALA A 368 -8.80 20.56 0.87
CA ALA A 368 -8.50 20.21 -0.51
C ALA A 368 -9.18 21.17 -1.47
N GLU A 369 -8.48 21.54 -2.53
CA GLU A 369 -9.05 22.28 -3.65
C GLU A 369 -9.98 21.35 -4.44
N TRP A 370 -11.24 21.76 -4.62
CA TRP A 370 -12.23 20.98 -5.37
C TRP A 370 -12.35 21.49 -6.79
N GLY A 371 -12.29 20.54 -7.75
CA GLY A 371 -12.40 20.86 -9.18
C GLY A 371 -12.85 19.69 -10.02
N THR A 372 -12.64 19.84 -11.32
CA THR A 372 -12.79 18.80 -12.33
C THR A 372 -11.41 18.44 -12.89
N PRO A 373 -11.21 17.22 -13.41
CA PRO A 373 -9.96 16.85 -14.07
C PRO A 373 -9.64 17.77 -15.27
N PRO A 374 -8.36 17.94 -15.63
CA PRO A 374 -7.98 18.67 -16.80
C PRO A 374 -8.65 18.12 -18.07
N SER A 375 -9.25 18.99 -18.86
CA SER A 375 -9.81 18.62 -20.17
C SER A 375 -8.71 18.28 -21.17
N ALA A 376 -9.06 17.69 -22.31
CA ALA A 376 -8.11 17.41 -23.38
C ALA A 376 -7.45 18.70 -23.88
N GLU A 377 -8.22 19.78 -24.00
CA GLU A 377 -7.76 21.10 -24.43
C GLU A 377 -6.77 21.70 -23.42
N ALA A 378 -7.06 21.58 -22.12
CA ALA A 378 -6.18 22.06 -21.06
C ALA A 378 -4.83 21.32 -21.05
N VAL A 379 -4.84 20.00 -21.33
CA VAL A 379 -3.61 19.22 -21.46
C VAL A 379 -2.81 19.67 -22.68
N LEU A 380 -3.44 19.88 -23.84
CA LEU A 380 -2.76 20.34 -25.05
C LEU A 380 -2.18 21.75 -24.87
N ALA A 381 -2.93 22.67 -24.25
CA ALA A 381 -2.43 24.01 -23.95
C ALA A 381 -1.21 23.96 -23.00
N ARG A 382 -1.24 23.08 -22.01
CA ARG A 382 -0.10 22.89 -21.09
C ARG A 382 1.13 22.31 -21.79
N ASP A 383 0.93 21.41 -22.76
CA ASP A 383 2.01 20.86 -23.57
C ASP A 383 2.65 21.94 -24.44
N GLU A 384 1.85 22.82 -25.05
CA GLU A 384 2.34 23.96 -25.83
C GLU A 384 3.13 24.94 -24.97
N GLU A 385 2.66 25.25 -23.76
CA GLU A 385 3.36 26.10 -22.80
C GLU A 385 4.73 25.51 -22.43
N ARG A 386 4.79 24.19 -22.14
CA ARG A 386 6.06 23.49 -21.86
C ARG A 386 7.00 23.54 -23.06
N LEU A 387 6.46 23.28 -24.24
CA LEU A 387 7.25 23.30 -25.46
C LEU A 387 7.87 24.70 -25.69
N MET A 388 7.09 25.76 -25.49
CA MET A 388 7.58 27.15 -25.67
C MET A 388 8.58 27.58 -24.61
N SER A 389 8.52 26.97 -23.39
CA SER A 389 9.43 27.27 -22.28
C SER A 389 10.59 26.27 -22.13
N ASP A 390 10.79 25.37 -23.09
CA ASP A 390 11.85 24.36 -23.01
C ASP A 390 13.23 25.02 -23.06
N PRO A 391 14.11 24.79 -22.05
CA PRO A 391 15.48 25.35 -22.05
C PRO A 391 16.33 24.94 -23.24
N ALA A 392 15.91 23.92 -24.00
CA ALA A 392 16.60 23.53 -25.25
C ALA A 392 16.62 24.64 -26.29
N TRP A 393 15.67 25.60 -26.25
CA TRP A 393 15.67 26.76 -27.15
C TRP A 393 16.81 27.74 -26.90
N ASP A 394 17.30 27.84 -25.68
CA ASP A 394 18.39 28.75 -25.29
C ASP A 394 19.77 28.17 -25.55
N ARG A 395 19.85 26.90 -25.96
CA ARG A 395 21.11 26.23 -26.22
C ARG A 395 21.71 26.70 -27.53
N ALA A 396 22.99 27.08 -27.50
CA ALA A 396 23.75 27.43 -28.72
C ALA A 396 23.81 26.24 -29.69
N LEU A 397 23.58 26.50 -30.96
CA LEU A 397 23.66 25.49 -32.02
C LEU A 397 25.10 25.05 -32.24
N SER A 398 25.32 23.76 -32.44
CA SER A 398 26.56 23.22 -32.93
C SER A 398 26.70 23.54 -34.45
N PRO A 399 27.91 23.53 -35.03
CA PRO A 399 28.10 23.76 -36.46
C PRO A 399 27.31 22.78 -37.36
N GLU A 400 27.13 21.55 -36.88
CA GLU A 400 26.35 20.52 -37.59
C GLU A 400 24.85 20.84 -37.56
N GLU A 401 24.35 21.24 -36.38
CA GLU A 401 22.95 21.65 -36.18
C GLU A 401 22.64 22.90 -37.02
N GLN A 402 23.54 23.89 -37.07
CA GLN A 402 23.40 25.10 -37.89
C GLN A 402 23.31 24.74 -39.37
N THR A 403 24.26 23.93 -39.89
CA THR A 403 24.28 23.49 -41.29
C THR A 403 22.99 22.75 -41.67
N PHE A 404 22.47 21.91 -40.77
CA PHE A 404 21.22 21.20 -41.00
C PHE A 404 20.02 22.16 -41.00
N ALA A 405 19.98 23.10 -40.04
CA ALA A 405 18.91 24.08 -39.91
C ALA A 405 18.83 24.96 -41.18
N ASP A 406 19.97 25.43 -41.68
CA ASP A 406 20.04 26.25 -42.94
C ASP A 406 19.48 25.46 -44.13
N ARG A 407 19.86 24.21 -44.31
CA ARG A 407 19.33 23.34 -45.37
C ARG A 407 17.83 23.09 -45.22
N LEU A 408 17.35 22.88 -43.98
CA LEU A 408 15.95 22.63 -43.72
C LEU A 408 15.09 23.85 -44.02
N LEU A 409 15.55 25.05 -43.60
CA LEU A 409 14.85 26.31 -43.86
C LEU A 409 14.91 26.76 -45.34
N GLN A 410 15.94 26.36 -46.12
CA GLN A 410 15.96 26.51 -47.58
C GLN A 410 14.90 25.64 -48.26
N ALA A 411 14.64 24.42 -47.73
CA ALA A 411 13.69 23.49 -48.33
C ALA A 411 12.24 23.74 -47.87
N HIS A 412 12.05 24.26 -46.67
CA HIS A 412 10.74 24.41 -46.03
C HIS A 412 10.64 25.75 -45.29
N SER A 413 9.43 26.34 -45.27
CA SER A 413 9.21 27.57 -44.48
C SER A 413 9.28 27.29 -42.97
N ALA A 414 9.61 28.31 -42.18
CA ALA A 414 9.71 28.21 -40.72
C ALA A 414 8.39 27.68 -40.06
N GLU A 415 7.22 28.10 -40.60
CA GLU A 415 5.93 27.66 -40.15
C GLU A 415 5.74 26.12 -40.34
N LYS A 416 6.20 25.58 -41.50
CA LYS A 416 6.14 24.15 -41.78
C LYS A 416 7.04 23.36 -40.84
N VAL A 417 8.23 23.90 -40.54
CA VAL A 417 9.17 23.27 -39.60
C VAL A 417 8.60 23.29 -38.20
N ALA A 418 8.07 24.41 -37.74
CA ALA A 418 7.42 24.52 -36.44
C ALA A 418 6.20 23.57 -36.30
N ALA A 419 5.36 23.52 -37.36
CA ALA A 419 4.22 22.59 -37.37
C ALA A 419 4.65 21.12 -37.39
N ALA A 420 5.73 20.78 -38.10
CA ALA A 420 6.28 19.42 -38.09
C ALA A 420 6.83 19.05 -36.69
N TYR A 421 7.55 19.98 -36.06
CA TYR A 421 8.07 19.79 -34.71
C TYR A 421 6.94 19.57 -33.68
N LEU A 422 5.88 20.41 -33.73
CA LEU A 422 4.70 20.24 -32.87
C LEU A 422 4.03 18.87 -33.06
N ARG A 423 3.92 18.39 -34.30
CA ARG A 423 3.37 17.06 -34.60
C ARG A 423 4.26 15.97 -33.99
N LEU A 424 5.57 16.01 -34.20
CA LEU A 424 6.53 15.07 -33.65
C LEU A 424 6.50 15.07 -32.11
N TYR A 425 6.35 16.24 -31.49
CA TYR A 425 6.19 16.36 -30.04
C TYR A 425 4.89 15.69 -29.55
N ARG A 426 3.78 15.96 -30.26
CA ARG A 426 2.49 15.34 -29.93
C ARG A 426 2.48 13.83 -30.13
N ASP A 427 3.13 13.33 -31.20
CA ASP A 427 3.23 11.89 -31.49
C ASP A 427 4.04 11.10 -30.43
N ARG A 428 5.00 11.74 -29.79
CA ARG A 428 5.77 11.15 -28.69
C ARG A 428 4.97 10.99 -27.40
N ASN A 429 3.92 11.75 -27.26
CA ASN A 429 3.11 11.80 -26.06
C ASN A 429 1.79 11.07 -26.26
N SER A 430 1.28 10.41 -25.20
CA SER A 430 -0.05 9.82 -25.23
C SER A 430 -1.11 10.90 -25.51
N ALA A 431 -2.05 10.67 -26.42
CA ALA A 431 -3.14 11.61 -26.66
C ALA A 431 -3.98 11.80 -25.38
N PRO A 432 -4.39 13.05 -25.06
CA PRO A 432 -5.29 13.29 -23.95
C PRO A 432 -6.67 12.66 -24.19
N GLU A 433 -7.36 12.36 -23.12
CA GLU A 433 -8.68 11.71 -23.13
C GLU A 433 -9.80 12.73 -23.10
N ILE A 434 -10.85 12.50 -23.91
CA ILE A 434 -12.09 13.28 -23.85
C ILE A 434 -12.90 12.77 -22.65
N LEU A 435 -13.17 13.66 -21.71
CA LEU A 435 -14.00 13.38 -20.55
C LEU A 435 -15.46 13.70 -20.87
N GLY A 436 -16.37 12.87 -20.38
CA GLY A 436 -17.79 13.16 -20.43
C GLY A 436 -18.18 14.25 -19.42
N ASP A 437 -19.34 14.87 -19.65
CA ASP A 437 -19.88 15.84 -18.71
C ASP A 437 -20.05 15.20 -17.33
N THR A 438 -19.52 15.86 -16.31
CA THR A 438 -19.74 15.43 -14.93
C THR A 438 -21.14 15.83 -14.51
N PRO A 439 -22.06 14.87 -14.23
CA PRO A 439 -23.42 15.22 -13.83
C PRO A 439 -23.36 16.10 -12.57
N GLU A 440 -24.07 17.21 -12.57
CA GLU A 440 -24.19 18.05 -11.37
C GLU A 440 -24.73 17.25 -10.18
N PRO A 441 -24.24 17.50 -8.94
CA PRO A 441 -24.76 16.85 -7.74
C PRO A 441 -26.23 17.29 -7.52
N GLY A 442 -27.17 16.51 -7.95
CA GLY A 442 -28.60 16.82 -7.82
C GLY A 442 -29.43 16.36 -9.01
N MET A 443 -28.88 16.29 -10.18
CA MET A 443 -29.52 15.57 -11.28
C MET A 443 -29.41 14.07 -11.02
N ARG A 444 -30.33 13.52 -10.24
CA ARG A 444 -30.76 12.16 -10.51
C ARG A 444 -31.14 12.18 -11.98
N THR A 445 -30.31 11.60 -12.84
CA THR A 445 -30.85 10.99 -14.05
C THR A 445 -31.78 9.90 -13.51
N THR A 446 -33.01 10.26 -13.21
CA THR A 446 -34.12 9.36 -13.41
C THR A 446 -33.93 8.98 -14.87
N ARG A 447 -33.32 7.80 -15.13
CA ARG A 447 -33.65 7.08 -16.33
C ARG A 447 -35.17 7.19 -16.33
N GLU A 448 -35.71 7.93 -17.27
CA GLU A 448 -37.14 7.80 -17.54
C GLU A 448 -37.37 6.29 -17.55
N PRO A 449 -38.34 5.77 -16.79
CA PRO A 449 -38.67 4.37 -16.87
C PRO A 449 -38.93 4.17 -18.36
N SER A 450 -38.03 3.50 -19.09
CA SER A 450 -38.40 2.94 -20.39
C SER A 450 -39.70 2.23 -20.07
N ALA A 451 -40.78 2.64 -20.73
CA ALA A 451 -42.08 2.19 -20.40
C ALA A 451 -42.02 0.66 -20.36
N PHE A 452 -41.91 0.12 -19.13
CA PHE A 452 -42.03 -1.30 -18.89
C PHE A 452 -43.46 -1.57 -19.28
N GLY A 453 -43.68 -2.44 -20.26
CA GLY A 453 -44.99 -2.68 -20.82
C GLY A 453 -46.05 -3.03 -19.77
N PRO A 454 -47.29 -3.34 -20.14
CA PRO A 454 -48.30 -3.79 -19.20
C PRO A 454 -47.70 -4.89 -18.30
N SER A 455 -47.77 -4.71 -16.99
CA SER A 455 -47.10 -5.58 -16.01
C SER A 455 -48.07 -6.04 -14.93
N THR A 456 -47.79 -7.23 -14.41
CA THR A 456 -48.51 -7.85 -13.28
C THR A 456 -47.55 -7.96 -12.12
N TRP A 457 -48.02 -7.65 -10.89
CA TRP A 457 -47.27 -7.73 -9.68
C TRP A 457 -47.45 -9.06 -8.97
N PHE A 458 -46.36 -9.61 -8.45
CA PHE A 458 -46.32 -10.82 -7.66
C PHE A 458 -45.66 -10.60 -6.32
N SER A 459 -46.16 -11.24 -5.26
CA SER A 459 -45.49 -11.39 -3.99
C SER A 459 -44.79 -12.74 -3.92
N LEU A 460 -43.51 -12.75 -3.58
CA LEU A 460 -42.70 -13.95 -3.32
C LEU A 460 -42.52 -14.10 -1.81
N SER A 461 -42.78 -15.28 -1.26
CA SER A 461 -42.81 -15.58 0.18
C SER A 461 -41.43 -15.54 0.87
N VAL A 462 -40.40 -14.94 0.26
CA VAL A 462 -39.07 -14.72 0.81
C VAL A 462 -38.71 -13.24 0.88
N GLY A 463 -38.17 -12.80 2.04
CA GLY A 463 -37.81 -11.42 2.30
C GLY A 463 -36.44 -11.29 2.95
N ARG A 464 -36.13 -10.10 3.51
CA ARG A 464 -34.85 -9.83 4.22
C ARG A 464 -34.60 -10.78 5.38
N LYS A 465 -35.65 -11.30 6.03
CA LYS A 465 -35.54 -12.30 7.11
C LYS A 465 -34.82 -13.55 6.59
N GLN A 466 -35.06 -13.95 5.34
CA GLN A 466 -34.41 -15.09 4.67
C GLN A 466 -33.18 -14.65 3.84
N ARG A 467 -32.67 -13.44 4.06
CA ARG A 467 -31.55 -12.85 3.32
C ARG A 467 -31.81 -12.71 1.82
N ALA A 468 -33.06 -12.43 1.43
CA ALA A 468 -33.39 -12.16 0.05
C ALA A 468 -32.67 -10.90 -0.46
N GLU A 469 -31.98 -11.02 -1.59
CA GLU A 469 -31.33 -9.93 -2.31
C GLU A 469 -31.61 -10.02 -3.81
N PRO A 470 -31.80 -8.89 -4.49
CA PRO A 470 -32.05 -8.90 -5.95
C PRO A 470 -30.98 -9.63 -6.76
N ARG A 471 -29.74 -9.70 -6.24
CA ARG A 471 -28.59 -10.33 -6.92
C ARG A 471 -28.76 -11.82 -7.14
N TRP A 472 -29.41 -12.54 -6.24
CA TRP A 472 -29.67 -13.97 -6.40
C TRP A 472 -31.12 -14.26 -6.79
N LEU A 473 -32.08 -13.38 -6.44
CA LEU A 473 -33.46 -13.51 -6.84
C LEU A 473 -33.65 -13.44 -8.35
N LEU A 474 -33.01 -12.48 -9.02
CA LEU A 474 -33.11 -12.34 -10.47
C LEU A 474 -32.61 -13.58 -11.23
N PRO A 475 -31.41 -14.13 -10.98
CA PRO A 475 -30.99 -15.38 -11.63
C PRO A 475 -31.85 -16.60 -11.30
N MET A 476 -32.41 -16.66 -10.09
CA MET A 476 -33.30 -17.73 -9.65
C MET A 476 -34.62 -17.69 -10.43
N LEU A 477 -35.24 -16.52 -10.55
CA LEU A 477 -36.45 -16.31 -11.34
C LEU A 477 -36.24 -16.65 -12.82
N CYS A 478 -35.10 -16.22 -13.39
CA CYS A 478 -34.80 -16.54 -14.79
C CYS A 478 -34.63 -18.04 -15.02
N ARG A 479 -34.05 -18.80 -14.08
CA ARG A 479 -33.82 -20.24 -14.23
C ARG A 479 -35.08 -21.09 -13.99
N ASN A 480 -35.80 -20.75 -12.92
CA ASN A 480 -36.87 -21.64 -12.44
C ASN A 480 -38.27 -21.28 -12.97
N ALA A 481 -38.46 -20.00 -13.35
CA ALA A 481 -39.72 -19.51 -13.86
C ALA A 481 -39.66 -19.20 -15.37
N GLY A 482 -38.60 -19.60 -16.06
CA GLY A 482 -38.43 -19.41 -17.51
C GLY A 482 -38.45 -17.94 -17.97
N LEU A 483 -38.22 -16.99 -17.07
CA LEU A 483 -38.32 -15.56 -17.35
C LEU A 483 -37.01 -15.01 -17.95
N SER A 484 -37.12 -14.21 -18.99
CA SER A 484 -35.99 -13.41 -19.46
C SER A 484 -35.72 -12.25 -18.47
N LYS A 485 -34.48 -11.76 -18.42
CA LYS A 485 -34.12 -10.60 -17.60
C LYS A 485 -34.98 -9.37 -17.94
N ASP A 486 -35.32 -9.20 -19.20
CA ASP A 486 -36.10 -8.05 -19.70
C ASP A 486 -37.58 -8.16 -19.38
N ALA A 487 -38.08 -9.36 -19.04
CA ALA A 487 -39.43 -9.60 -18.60
C ALA A 487 -39.64 -9.31 -17.10
N ILE A 488 -38.58 -9.07 -16.34
CA ILE A 488 -38.60 -8.77 -14.90
C ILE A 488 -38.32 -7.27 -14.70
N GLY A 489 -39.29 -6.57 -14.15
CA GLY A 489 -39.23 -5.16 -13.83
C GLY A 489 -38.64 -4.92 -12.42
N ALA A 490 -39.39 -4.20 -11.59
CA ALA A 490 -38.95 -3.85 -10.24
C ALA A 490 -38.96 -5.07 -9.30
N ILE A 491 -37.87 -5.27 -8.54
CA ILE A 491 -37.79 -6.23 -7.44
C ILE A 491 -37.67 -5.44 -6.13
N ARG A 492 -38.68 -5.53 -5.26
CA ARG A 492 -38.78 -4.79 -3.99
C ARG A 492 -38.78 -5.74 -2.81
N VAL A 493 -37.60 -5.91 -2.18
CA VAL A 493 -37.42 -6.80 -1.03
C VAL A 493 -37.90 -6.12 0.24
N GLN A 494 -38.94 -6.68 0.89
CA GLN A 494 -39.47 -6.31 2.20
C GLN A 494 -38.95 -7.24 3.29
N TYR A 495 -39.41 -7.09 4.53
CA TYR A 495 -38.88 -7.88 5.65
C TYR A 495 -39.22 -9.38 5.55
N GLN A 496 -40.45 -9.73 5.19
CA GLN A 496 -40.97 -11.12 5.10
C GLN A 496 -41.15 -11.59 3.66
N GLU A 497 -41.40 -10.71 2.72
CA GLU A 497 -41.76 -10.99 1.31
C GLU A 497 -41.02 -10.09 0.35
N THR A 498 -41.05 -10.45 -0.95
CA THR A 498 -40.45 -9.64 -2.03
C THR A 498 -41.48 -9.43 -3.12
N PHE A 499 -41.73 -8.19 -3.48
CA PHE A 499 -42.59 -7.83 -4.58
C PHE A 499 -41.81 -7.78 -5.90
N ILE A 500 -42.38 -8.39 -6.93
CA ILE A 500 -41.73 -8.55 -8.23
C ILE A 500 -42.73 -8.12 -9.31
N GLU A 501 -42.28 -7.26 -10.18
CA GLU A 501 -43.02 -6.81 -11.36
C GLU A 501 -42.61 -7.65 -12.57
N ILE A 502 -43.58 -8.23 -13.25
CA ILE A 502 -43.37 -9.12 -14.40
C ILE A 502 -44.22 -8.65 -15.57
N LEU A 503 -43.68 -8.62 -16.79
CA LEU A 503 -44.40 -8.28 -18.00
C LEU A 503 -45.59 -9.23 -18.16
N THR A 504 -46.81 -8.69 -18.44
CA THR A 504 -48.07 -9.46 -18.59
C THR A 504 -47.95 -10.56 -19.65
N ASP A 505 -47.22 -10.29 -20.75
CA ASP A 505 -46.99 -11.27 -21.82
C ASP A 505 -46.16 -12.49 -21.36
N ALA A 506 -45.32 -12.33 -20.33
CA ALA A 506 -44.51 -13.43 -19.80
C ALA A 506 -45.20 -14.23 -18.69
N VAL A 507 -46.29 -13.71 -18.13
CA VAL A 507 -46.98 -14.34 -16.98
C VAL A 507 -47.59 -15.70 -17.35
N SER A 508 -48.18 -15.85 -18.54
CA SER A 508 -48.79 -17.12 -19.00
C SER A 508 -47.74 -18.22 -19.13
N ALA A 509 -46.58 -17.91 -19.74
CA ALA A 509 -45.47 -18.84 -19.87
C ALA A 509 -44.88 -19.23 -18.51
N MET A 510 -44.69 -18.25 -17.62
CA MET A 510 -44.24 -18.46 -16.25
C MET A 510 -45.13 -19.38 -15.44
N LYS A 511 -46.47 -19.17 -15.52
CA LYS A 511 -47.47 -20.04 -14.84
C LYS A 511 -47.45 -21.46 -15.37
N THR A 512 -47.21 -21.65 -16.66
CA THR A 512 -47.05 -22.97 -17.26
C THR A 512 -45.83 -23.71 -16.81
N GLU A 513 -44.70 -22.99 -16.67
CA GLU A 513 -43.41 -23.56 -16.21
C GLU A 513 -43.44 -23.92 -14.73
N LEU A 514 -44.01 -23.06 -13.87
CA LEU A 514 -44.07 -23.28 -12.41
C LEU A 514 -45.21 -24.17 -11.95
N GLY A 515 -46.18 -24.44 -12.80
CA GLY A 515 -47.38 -25.22 -12.46
C GLY A 515 -48.37 -24.48 -11.54
N PRO A 516 -49.44 -25.20 -11.03
CA PRO A 516 -50.51 -24.56 -10.30
C PRO A 516 -50.15 -24.01 -8.92
N GLU A 517 -49.09 -24.51 -8.28
CA GLU A 517 -48.66 -24.09 -6.96
C GLU A 517 -47.76 -22.83 -7.03
N LEU A 518 -47.29 -22.42 -8.20
CA LEU A 518 -46.35 -21.28 -8.42
C LEU A 518 -45.16 -21.30 -7.47
N GLU A 519 -44.67 -22.51 -7.17
CA GLU A 519 -43.54 -22.72 -6.25
C GLU A 519 -42.22 -22.68 -7.01
N ILE A 520 -41.28 -21.95 -6.45
CA ILE A 520 -39.90 -21.85 -6.91
C ILE A 520 -39.00 -22.63 -5.96
N GLU A 521 -37.75 -22.69 -6.23
CA GLU A 521 -36.71 -23.37 -5.44
C GLU A 521 -36.82 -23.06 -3.92
N GLN A 522 -36.66 -24.08 -3.06
CA GLN A 522 -36.69 -24.00 -1.59
C GLN A 522 -38.04 -23.63 -0.94
N GLY A 523 -39.17 -23.91 -1.61
CA GLY A 523 -40.49 -23.67 -1.03
C GLY A 523 -40.93 -22.19 -1.10
N ALA A 524 -40.27 -21.39 -1.87
CA ALA A 524 -40.67 -20.00 -2.11
C ALA A 524 -41.87 -19.98 -3.11
N ARG A 525 -42.99 -19.38 -2.71
CA ARG A 525 -44.22 -19.27 -3.56
C ARG A 525 -44.40 -17.88 -4.08
N LEU A 526 -44.83 -17.79 -5.35
CA LEU A 526 -45.32 -16.57 -5.99
C LEU A 526 -46.84 -16.49 -5.81
N THR A 527 -47.32 -15.33 -5.42
CA THR A 527 -48.74 -15.00 -5.32
C THR A 527 -49.02 -13.79 -6.20
N GLU A 528 -49.98 -13.89 -7.11
CA GLU A 528 -50.35 -12.76 -7.96
C GLU A 528 -51.08 -11.70 -7.15
N LEU A 529 -50.79 -10.45 -7.39
CA LEU A 529 -51.40 -9.31 -6.73
C LEU A 529 -52.40 -8.61 -7.68
N PRO A 530 -53.52 -8.09 -7.15
CA PRO A 530 -54.53 -7.40 -7.98
C PRO A 530 -54.07 -6.05 -8.54
N GLY A 531 -52.91 -5.58 -8.11
CA GLY A 531 -52.35 -4.30 -8.55
C GLY A 531 -50.99 -4.04 -7.93
N PRO A 532 -50.35 -2.89 -8.24
CA PRO A 532 -49.09 -2.50 -7.65
C PRO A 532 -49.22 -2.36 -6.11
N PRO A 533 -48.36 -3.00 -5.31
CA PRO A 533 -48.40 -2.91 -3.86
C PRO A 533 -48.09 -1.51 -3.37
N GLU A 534 -48.80 -1.06 -2.32
CA GLU A 534 -48.45 0.19 -1.62
C GLU A 534 -47.19 -0.01 -0.84
N PHE A 535 -46.18 0.78 -1.13
CA PHE A 535 -44.90 0.76 -0.43
C PHE A 535 -44.87 1.81 0.67
N ASP A 536 -44.70 1.42 1.91
CA ASP A 536 -44.37 2.34 3.00
C ASP A 536 -42.98 3.01 2.72
N ALA A 537 -43.03 4.29 2.43
CA ALA A 537 -41.89 5.08 1.95
C ALA A 537 -40.88 5.46 3.08
N SER A 538 -40.78 4.66 4.15
CA SER A 538 -39.76 4.94 5.20
C SER A 538 -39.31 3.67 5.93
N PRO A 539 -38.03 3.35 6.06
CA PRO A 539 -37.57 2.45 7.10
C PRO A 539 -37.69 3.16 8.44
N LYS A 540 -38.73 2.90 9.21
CA LYS A 540 -38.78 3.27 10.62
C LYS A 540 -37.66 2.52 11.34
N GLY A 541 -36.63 3.28 11.78
CA GLY A 541 -35.71 2.84 12.82
C GLY A 541 -36.48 2.48 14.10
N PRO A 542 -35.85 1.82 15.07
CA PRO A 542 -36.49 1.44 16.32
C PRO A 542 -37.14 2.66 16.98
N PRO A 543 -38.32 2.50 17.63
CA PRO A 543 -39.06 3.63 18.18
C PRO A 543 -38.21 4.39 19.19
N ALA A 544 -38.03 5.67 18.92
CA ALA A 544 -37.44 6.59 19.87
C ALA A 544 -38.36 6.67 21.09
N THR A 545 -37.83 6.44 22.27
CA THR A 545 -38.48 6.70 23.56
C THR A 545 -39.06 8.12 23.57
N PRO A 546 -40.31 8.33 24.07
CA PRO A 546 -40.93 9.64 24.05
C PRO A 546 -40.16 10.60 24.95
N LYS A 547 -39.68 11.70 24.36
CA LYS A 547 -39.20 12.87 25.10
C LYS A 547 -40.39 13.56 25.75
N VAL A 548 -40.40 13.61 27.06
CA VAL A 548 -41.26 14.43 27.88
C VAL A 548 -41.00 15.90 27.55
N PRO A 549 -42.02 16.73 27.31
CA PRO A 549 -41.81 18.18 27.12
C PRO A 549 -41.43 18.84 28.45
N GLN A 550 -40.30 19.47 28.48
CA GLN A 550 -39.96 20.47 29.53
C GLN A 550 -40.16 21.86 28.94
N ASP A 551 -41.37 22.38 29.11
CA ASP A 551 -41.64 23.81 29.10
C ASP A 551 -41.73 24.28 30.56
N VAL A 552 -40.74 25.02 31.04
CA VAL A 552 -40.84 25.97 32.14
C VAL A 552 -39.83 27.09 31.91
N PRO A 553 -40.21 28.36 32.00
CA PRO A 553 -39.39 29.50 31.60
C PRO A 553 -38.32 29.84 32.66
N ARG A 554 -37.17 30.26 32.20
CA ARG A 554 -36.10 30.84 33.02
C ARG A 554 -36.48 32.26 33.43
N GLN A 555 -36.54 32.47 34.73
CA GLN A 555 -36.38 33.78 35.36
C GLN A 555 -34.98 33.93 35.91
N ASP A 556 -34.41 35.08 35.60
CA ASP A 556 -33.13 35.59 36.10
C ASP A 556 -33.17 35.78 37.60
N GLU A 557 -32.14 35.32 38.32
CA GLU A 557 -31.72 35.96 39.58
C GLU A 557 -30.22 35.81 39.80
N GLU A 558 -29.64 36.95 40.05
CA GLU A 558 -28.23 37.28 40.28
C GLU A 558 -27.87 37.05 41.76
N LYS A 559 -26.58 36.72 41.97
CA LYS A 559 -25.79 36.96 43.20
C LYS A 559 -26.04 36.11 44.45
N HIS A 560 -25.02 35.31 44.83
CA HIS A 560 -24.14 35.58 46.00
C HIS A 560 -23.22 34.36 46.29
N ARG A 561 -21.92 34.62 46.30
CA ARG A 561 -20.94 33.82 47.12
C ARG A 561 -21.14 34.20 48.59
N PRO A 562 -20.90 33.25 49.54
CA PRO A 562 -19.63 33.31 50.28
C PRO A 562 -19.01 31.95 50.65
N SER A 563 -17.74 32.01 50.77
CA SER A 563 -16.64 31.38 51.49
C SER A 563 -16.92 30.32 52.58
N ALA A 564 -16.04 29.31 52.52
CA ALA A 564 -15.27 28.62 53.59
C ALA A 564 -15.98 28.09 54.86
N GLY A 565 -15.72 26.81 55.13
CA GLY A 565 -15.94 26.27 56.48
C GLY A 565 -15.90 24.76 56.59
N THR A 566 -14.71 24.22 56.74
CA THR A 566 -14.24 23.29 57.79
C THR A 566 -15.16 22.15 58.32
N ARG A 567 -14.60 20.92 58.24
CA ARG A 567 -14.67 19.79 59.21
C ARG A 567 -15.98 19.00 59.37
N LYS A 568 -15.95 17.67 59.13
CA LYS A 568 -15.62 16.67 60.17
C LYS A 568 -15.68 15.24 59.59
N ALA A 569 -14.66 14.49 59.94
CA ALA A 569 -14.54 13.04 59.86
C ALA A 569 -15.58 12.38 60.77
N VAL A 570 -16.12 11.25 60.32
CA VAL A 570 -16.67 10.24 61.22
C VAL A 570 -16.15 8.88 60.78
N GLU A 571 -15.36 8.36 61.68
CA GLU A 571 -14.76 7.02 61.79
C GLU A 571 -15.78 6.10 62.49
N VAL A 572 -16.08 4.93 61.92
CA VAL A 572 -16.60 3.80 62.71
C VAL A 572 -16.10 2.50 62.09
N LYS A 573 -15.07 1.97 62.70
CA LYS A 573 -14.84 0.69 63.37
C LYS A 573 -15.06 -0.62 62.58
N ARG A 574 -13.92 -1.25 62.43
CA ARG A 574 -13.50 -2.66 62.48
C ARG A 574 -14.45 -3.63 63.16
N ALA A 575 -14.60 -4.82 62.56
CA ALA A 575 -14.50 -6.07 63.31
C ALA A 575 -13.86 -7.14 62.43
N ALA A 576 -12.73 -7.63 62.91
CA ALA A 576 -12.00 -8.79 62.45
C ALA A 576 -12.62 -10.04 63.09
N THR A 577 -12.62 -11.17 62.40
CA THR A 577 -12.38 -12.50 62.97
C THR A 577 -11.97 -13.49 61.87
N ASP A 578 -10.78 -13.98 62.01
CA ASP A 578 -10.18 -15.24 61.57
C ASP A 578 -10.23 -16.18 62.79
N PRO A 579 -9.89 -17.48 62.76
CA PRO A 579 -9.64 -18.46 61.71
C PRO A 579 -10.22 -19.89 62.05
N THR A 580 -9.76 -20.85 61.27
CA THR A 580 -9.57 -22.30 61.58
C THR A 580 -10.63 -23.32 61.12
N GLU A 581 -10.07 -24.17 60.29
CA GLU A 581 -9.94 -25.64 60.38
C GLU A 581 -10.97 -26.58 59.74
N ARG A 582 -10.35 -27.42 58.93
CA ARG A 582 -10.52 -28.89 58.78
C ARG A 582 -11.44 -29.45 57.71
N ARG A 583 -10.72 -30.01 56.76
CA ARG A 583 -10.63 -31.47 56.43
C ARG A 583 -11.78 -32.15 55.67
N ARG A 584 -11.33 -32.83 54.63
CA ARG A 584 -11.67 -34.16 54.11
C ARG A 584 -12.98 -34.35 53.36
N GLY A 585 -12.79 -34.94 52.17
CA GLY A 585 -13.50 -36.10 51.71
C GLY A 585 -13.67 -36.15 50.18
N LYS A 586 -12.83 -36.94 49.51
CA LYS A 586 -13.20 -37.70 48.32
C LYS A 586 -14.18 -38.79 48.73
N PRO A 587 -15.06 -39.38 47.90
CA PRO A 587 -14.65 -40.28 46.83
C PRO A 587 -15.55 -40.32 45.57
N ASP A 588 -14.92 -40.79 44.51
CA ASP A 588 -15.27 -41.78 43.50
C ASP A 588 -16.74 -42.15 43.20
N ALA A 589 -17.05 -42.23 41.90
CA ALA A 589 -17.40 -43.43 41.15
C ALA A 589 -18.13 -43.07 39.86
N ARG A 590 -17.52 -43.39 38.72
CA ARG A 590 -17.88 -44.49 37.77
C ARG A 590 -19.17 -44.32 36.98
N GLN A 591 -19.00 -44.42 35.74
CA GLN A 591 -19.31 -45.39 34.63
C GLN A 591 -20.22 -44.76 33.61
N ASP A 592 -20.19 -44.95 32.34
CA ASP A 592 -19.55 -45.83 31.36
C ASP A 592 -20.15 -45.51 29.99
N ARG A 593 -19.45 -45.91 28.96
CA ARG A 593 -19.78 -46.27 27.56
C ARG A 593 -19.36 -45.24 26.50
N ALA A 594 -18.28 -45.48 25.84
CA ALA A 594 -17.90 -46.51 24.85
C ALA A 594 -18.86 -46.58 23.66
N ASP A 595 -18.35 -46.26 22.49
CA ASP A 595 -18.09 -47.10 21.33
C ASP A 595 -17.59 -46.25 20.14
N LYS A 596 -16.36 -46.48 19.75
CA LYS A 596 -15.84 -47.21 18.57
C LYS A 596 -16.21 -46.61 17.23
N TYR A 597 -15.19 -46.15 16.51
CA TYR A 597 -14.73 -46.86 15.30
C TYR A 597 -13.30 -46.46 14.91
N THR A 598 -12.45 -47.46 14.95
CA THR A 598 -11.08 -47.56 14.43
C THR A 598 -11.09 -47.88 12.94
N ALA A 599 -10.09 -47.40 12.21
CA ALA A 599 -9.25 -48.20 11.27
C ALA A 599 -8.33 -47.30 10.47
N LYS A 600 -7.08 -47.43 10.68
CA LYS A 600 -6.00 -48.21 10.02
C LYS A 600 -5.29 -47.47 8.89
N LYS A 601 -4.02 -47.12 9.18
CA LYS A 601 -2.90 -47.00 8.22
C LYS A 601 -2.57 -48.34 7.63
N PRO A 602 -1.89 -48.41 6.44
CA PRO A 602 -0.63 -49.11 6.43
C PRO A 602 0.56 -48.30 5.86
N LYS A 603 1.71 -48.69 6.39
CA LYS A 603 3.08 -48.31 6.04
C LYS A 603 3.61 -49.23 4.90
N HIS A 604 4.77 -48.78 4.38
CA HIS A 604 5.87 -49.48 3.63
C HIS A 604 5.84 -49.23 2.13
N GLY A 605 6.92 -48.98 1.43
CA GLY A 605 8.36 -49.04 1.72
C GLY A 605 9.08 -48.64 0.42
N LYS A 606 10.28 -48.07 0.54
CA LYS A 606 11.25 -47.90 -0.56
C LYS A 606 11.80 -49.28 -0.99
N PRO A 607 12.28 -49.48 -2.22
CA PRO A 607 13.69 -49.25 -2.50
C PRO A 607 14.06 -48.74 -3.90
N ASN A 608 15.25 -48.19 -4.04
CA ASN A 608 16.13 -47.95 -5.18
C ASN A 608 17.02 -49.22 -5.43
N PRO A 609 17.89 -49.32 -6.44
CA PRO A 609 17.98 -48.83 -7.83
C PRO A 609 18.38 -49.92 -8.85
N GLY A 610 18.46 -49.57 -10.16
CA GLY A 610 19.44 -50.21 -11.02
C GLY A 610 18.99 -50.76 -12.37
N GLN A 611 19.55 -50.16 -13.41
CA GLN A 611 20.00 -50.81 -14.69
C GLN A 611 18.96 -51.24 -15.74
N ALA A 612 18.94 -50.50 -16.82
CA ALA A 612 19.54 -50.84 -18.14
C ALA A 612 18.77 -51.80 -19.06
N LYS A 613 18.64 -51.33 -20.28
CA LYS A 613 18.67 -52.03 -21.58
C LYS A 613 17.38 -52.40 -22.28
N ASP A 614 17.26 -51.72 -23.37
CA ASP A 614 17.08 -52.19 -24.76
C ASP A 614 15.85 -53.03 -25.17
N ARG A 615 15.37 -52.57 -26.31
CA ARG A 615 14.83 -53.33 -27.49
C ARG A 615 13.35 -53.16 -27.77
N ASP A 616 13.15 -52.44 -28.82
CA ASP A 616 12.69 -52.87 -30.19
C ASP A 616 11.24 -53.25 -30.38
N ALA A 617 10.64 -52.51 -31.24
CA ALA A 617 10.05 -52.86 -32.53
C ALA A 617 8.56 -53.33 -32.58
N MET A 618 7.92 -52.78 -33.58
CA MET A 618 6.82 -53.35 -34.38
C MET A 618 5.43 -53.41 -33.73
N GLU A 619 4.35 -53.13 -34.36
CA GLU A 619 3.87 -52.99 -35.72
C GLU A 619 2.35 -52.72 -35.67
N LYS A 620 1.86 -51.99 -36.68
CA LYS A 620 0.55 -52.14 -37.31
C LYS A 620 -0.73 -51.97 -36.46
N GLY A 621 -1.73 -51.31 -36.88
CA GLY A 621 -2.25 -50.97 -38.19
C GLY A 621 -3.67 -50.40 -38.10
N GLN A 622 -4.03 -49.64 -39.10
CA GLN A 622 -5.31 -49.55 -39.79
C GLN A 622 -6.55 -49.12 -38.97
N SER A 623 -7.36 -48.26 -39.32
CA SER A 623 -8.01 -47.75 -40.54
C SER A 623 -9.05 -46.77 -40.08
N GLY A 624 -9.52 -45.79 -40.73
CA GLY A 624 -9.81 -45.41 -42.02
C GLY A 624 -10.85 -44.30 -42.05
N THR A 625 -10.83 -43.58 -43.14
CA THR A 625 -11.91 -42.85 -43.81
C THR A 625 -12.55 -41.66 -43.11
N GLY A 626 -12.76 -40.53 -43.72
CA GLY A 626 -12.80 -40.04 -45.07
C GLY A 626 -13.08 -38.56 -45.10
N ALA A 627 -12.57 -37.92 -46.12
CA ALA A 627 -13.17 -37.05 -47.10
C ALA A 627 -13.88 -35.77 -46.59
N ALA A 628 -13.81 -34.56 -47.16
CA ALA A 628 -13.34 -34.14 -48.46
C ALA A 628 -13.32 -32.60 -48.49
N MET A 629 -12.52 -32.09 -49.44
CA MET A 629 -12.66 -30.89 -50.28
C MET A 629 -12.33 -29.49 -49.76
N GLY A 630 -11.24 -29.00 -50.41
CA GLY A 630 -10.89 -27.59 -50.62
C GLY A 630 -11.79 -26.93 -51.68
N PRO A 631 -11.46 -25.77 -52.28
CA PRO A 631 -10.21 -25.46 -52.92
C PRO A 631 -9.72 -23.97 -52.85
N GLN A 632 -8.41 -23.77 -53.09
CA GLN A 632 -7.74 -22.77 -53.99
C GLN A 632 -8.24 -21.31 -54.00
N THR A 633 -7.37 -20.28 -53.97
CA THR A 633 -6.42 -19.80 -54.97
C THR A 633 -5.61 -18.61 -54.42
N ARG A 634 -4.29 -18.60 -54.73
CA ARG A 634 -3.42 -17.56 -55.36
C ARG A 634 -3.60 -16.09 -54.99
N LYS A 635 -2.57 -15.30 -54.66
CA LYS A 635 -1.37 -14.90 -55.43
C LYS A 635 -0.46 -14.00 -54.59
N ASP A 636 0.85 -14.23 -54.72
CA ASP A 636 2.01 -13.36 -54.93
C ASP A 636 1.92 -11.87 -54.66
N ALA A 637 2.88 -11.33 -53.89
CA ALA A 637 3.79 -10.26 -54.31
C ALA A 637 4.91 -10.02 -53.26
N ALA A 638 6.09 -10.23 -53.66
CA ALA A 638 7.44 -9.69 -53.52
C ALA A 638 7.71 -8.63 -52.47
N ASP A 639 8.72 -8.97 -51.61
CA ASP A 639 9.60 -8.06 -50.86
C ASP A 639 10.88 -7.79 -51.71
N PRO A 640 11.38 -6.57 -51.74
CA PRO A 640 12.79 -6.36 -51.98
C PRO A 640 13.38 -5.33 -51.01
N SER A 641 14.28 -5.77 -50.10
CA SER A 641 15.54 -5.07 -49.80
C SER A 641 16.24 -5.65 -48.57
N LYS A 642 17.18 -6.53 -48.83
CA LYS A 642 18.34 -6.76 -47.94
C LYS A 642 19.60 -6.36 -48.70
N PRO A 643 20.53 -5.70 -48.06
CA PRO A 643 21.90 -5.63 -48.61
C PRO A 643 22.78 -6.73 -48.05
N ILE A 644 23.60 -7.22 -48.93
CA ILE A 644 24.61 -8.22 -48.92
C ILE A 644 25.84 -7.76 -48.12
N GLY A 645 26.42 -8.61 -47.29
CA GLY A 645 27.77 -8.47 -46.77
C GLY A 645 28.53 -9.79 -46.92
N PRO A 646 29.86 -9.79 -47.21
CA PRO A 646 30.57 -10.90 -47.85
C PRO A 646 31.11 -11.93 -46.85
N GLY A 647 31.22 -13.11 -47.39
CA GLY A 647 31.69 -14.31 -46.73
C GLY A 647 33.17 -14.31 -46.36
N ARG A 648 33.50 -15.18 -45.48
CA ARG A 648 34.84 -15.72 -45.32
C ARG A 648 34.88 -17.18 -44.84
N GLU A 649 35.81 -17.86 -45.46
CA GLU A 649 36.16 -19.25 -45.49
C GLU A 649 36.58 -19.94 -44.18
N ARG A 650 36.50 -21.23 -44.25
CA ARG A 650 36.93 -22.26 -43.31
C ARG A 650 38.45 -22.28 -43.11
N GLY A 651 38.93 -22.47 -41.89
CA GLY A 651 40.27 -22.92 -41.57
C GLY A 651 40.32 -23.72 -40.27
N LYS A 652 40.70 -24.96 -40.37
CA LYS A 652 40.99 -25.95 -39.31
C LYS A 652 42.32 -25.62 -38.63
N GLY A 653 42.44 -25.92 -37.30
CA GLY A 653 43.71 -26.33 -36.76
C GLY A 653 44.02 -25.97 -35.31
N ARG A 654 43.96 -26.98 -34.45
CA ARG A 654 44.85 -27.39 -33.32
C ARG A 654 45.47 -26.37 -32.35
N LYS A 655 45.16 -26.62 -31.05
CA LYS A 655 46.04 -26.89 -29.88
C LYS A 655 47.11 -25.87 -29.43
N ASP A 656 47.07 -25.75 -28.08
CA ASP A 656 48.14 -25.55 -27.09
C ASP A 656 48.33 -24.12 -26.53
N GLY A 657 48.04 -24.02 -25.27
CA GLY A 657 48.80 -23.58 -24.12
C GLY A 657 49.52 -22.21 -24.23
N ASP A 658 49.14 -21.26 -23.43
CA ASP A 658 50.02 -20.63 -22.47
C ASP A 658 49.38 -19.38 -21.83
N LYS A 659 49.68 -19.17 -20.54
CA LYS A 659 49.33 -17.98 -19.74
C LYS A 659 50.23 -16.80 -20.11
N PRO A 660 49.79 -15.59 -20.13
CA PRO A 660 50.68 -14.44 -20.03
C PRO A 660 50.57 -13.68 -18.70
N LYS A 661 51.75 -13.32 -18.30
CA LYS A 661 52.25 -12.63 -17.14
C LYS A 661 51.71 -11.19 -17.01
N ARG A 662 51.62 -10.75 -15.75
CA ARG A 662 51.50 -9.39 -15.25
C ARG A 662 52.47 -8.40 -15.91
N PHE A 663 51.94 -7.24 -16.35
CA PHE A 663 52.73 -6.03 -16.61
C PHE A 663 52.42 -4.96 -15.57
N LYS A 664 53.49 -4.57 -14.84
CA LYS A 664 53.56 -3.38 -13.99
C LYS A 664 53.89 -2.17 -14.89
N ALA A 665 53.08 -1.12 -14.86
CA ALA A 665 53.47 0.16 -15.45
C ALA A 665 54.02 1.10 -14.39
N ARG A 666 55.12 1.71 -14.76
CA ARG A 666 56.05 2.54 -14.02
C ARG A 666 55.58 3.98 -14.01
N VAL A 667 55.57 4.59 -12.86
CA VAL A 667 55.31 6.03 -12.63
C VAL A 667 56.54 6.81 -13.02
N THR A 668 56.38 7.84 -13.87
CA THR A 668 57.40 8.91 -14.06
C THR A 668 56.85 10.21 -13.54
N LYS A 669 57.66 10.81 -12.64
CA LYS A 669 57.55 12.15 -12.07
C LYS A 669 58.04 13.19 -13.13
N GLY A 670 57.40 14.33 -13.20
CA GLY A 670 57.87 15.54 -13.84
C GLY A 670 57.34 16.77 -13.10
N PRO A 671 57.96 17.97 -13.24
CA PRO A 671 58.42 18.71 -12.07
C PRO A 671 57.55 19.90 -11.65
N GLU A 672 57.83 20.36 -10.43
CA GLU A 672 57.30 21.50 -9.70
C GLU A 672 57.43 22.85 -10.46
N ALA A 673 56.37 23.70 -10.36
CA ALA A 673 56.51 25.15 -10.55
C ALA A 673 55.94 25.89 -9.34
N ARG A 674 56.75 26.76 -8.81
CA ARG A 674 56.59 27.61 -7.62
C ARG A 674 55.62 28.76 -7.84
N PRO A 675 55.07 29.37 -6.77
CA PRO A 675 54.02 30.38 -6.81
C PRO A 675 54.54 31.79 -6.95
N THR A 676 53.79 32.68 -7.64
CA THR A 676 54.02 34.12 -7.66
C THR A 676 53.00 34.87 -6.82
N ARG A 677 53.54 35.87 -6.11
CA ARG A 677 52.98 36.79 -5.13
C ARG A 677 51.83 37.65 -5.66
N LYS A 678 50.95 37.98 -4.72
CA LYS A 678 49.98 39.09 -4.75
C LYS A 678 50.68 40.45 -4.94
N PRO A 679 49.97 41.45 -5.33
CA PRO A 679 50.06 42.76 -4.70
C PRO A 679 48.71 43.21 -4.10
N THR A 680 48.81 43.76 -2.93
CA THR A 680 47.91 44.62 -2.18
C THR A 680 47.68 45.96 -2.81
N GLN A 681 46.48 46.50 -2.77
CA GLN A 681 46.15 47.93 -2.52
C GLN A 681 44.67 48.03 -2.19
N LYS A 682 44.41 48.55 -1.12
CA LYS A 682 43.91 49.74 -0.42
C LYS A 682 43.10 50.68 -1.33
N SER A 683 41.84 50.82 -1.08
CA SER A 683 41.13 51.95 -0.49
C SER A 683 39.63 51.58 -0.33
#